data_87f693096607fcbc336de0aad2feddee
#
_entry.id   87f693096607fcbc336de0aad2feddee
#
_cell.length_a   1.000
_cell.length_b   1.000
_cell.length_c   1.000
_cell.angle_alpha   90.00
_cell.angle_beta   90.00
_cell.angle_gamma   90.00
#
_symmetry.space_group_name_H-M   'P 1'
#
loop_
_entity.id
_entity.type
_entity.pdbx_description
1 polymer ?
#
loop_
_entity_poly.entity_id
_entity_poly.type
_entity_poly.pdbx_seq_one_letter_code
_entity_poly.pdbx_strand_id
1 'polypeptide(L)'
;MPNAESWRMVRANAGGSVYWPRSGLAERKVGRTGDARYSVTRLLDRGEGPDFQAKRVVPQGFYALSLSMERDRAFFMSGFHTRSVHEIQILTKEKGSEQKMDVTKYSVGYYPAPGEHFKWVHKDHIEKAPQWCSVDLRDGNQSLVIPMSLEEKLEFYKMLLKIGFKEIEVGFPAASETEYTFLRTLIEQNMIPQDVTVQVLTQCREHIIRKTFEACKGAPSAIIHFYNSTSVAQREQVFKKSKEEIKQIAVDGAKLVKKLAAEYEGNFRFEYSPESFTGTEPEYALEVCNAVLDVLEPSESNNVIINLPVTVEMSLPHVYASQVEYMCENLKYREHVTVSLHPHNDRGTGVADTELGLLAGADRVEGTLFGNGERTGNVDVVTLAMNMYSHGVAPKLDFDNLPAIVEIYERCTRMHVYERTPYAGALVFAAFSGSHQDAIAKGMNWRQEKNLHRWTVPYIPIDPRDISRTYDADVIRVNSQSGKGGISYLLEHAHGYVLPTRMREHFGYLCKDISDHEHRELKTDDVLRVFTLSYLNINAPISVRNVRFEPLAGGAGCDVIFCKDGIVAQLHQTGNGSLDAFSNALKDYTGVDYTLKVYTEHSLQQKNSGSTAVAYVGIETVDGKMHWGAGSDTDITKAGIHALLSAFNNFITE
;
A
#
# COMPACT_ATOMS: atom_id res chain seq x y z
N MET A 1 -35.07 -26.79 -22.56
CA MET A 1 -34.42 -28.01 -23.08
C MET A 1 -33.80 -27.73 -24.43
N PRO A 2 -32.55 -28.07 -24.70
CA PRO A 2 -31.88 -29.33 -24.37
C PRO A 2 -30.51 -29.19 -23.64
N ASN A 3 -30.24 -30.20 -22.91
CA ASN A 3 -29.10 -31.11 -22.72
C ASN A 3 -27.88 -30.63 -21.90
N ALA A 4 -27.84 -31.26 -20.72
CA ALA A 4 -26.68 -31.43 -19.90
C ALA A 4 -25.68 -32.43 -20.54
N GLU A 5 -24.40 -32.10 -20.57
CA GLU A 5 -23.34 -33.10 -20.74
C GLU A 5 -22.46 -33.14 -19.48
N SER A 6 -22.35 -34.38 -19.02
CA SER A 6 -21.74 -34.87 -17.81
C SER A 6 -20.21 -34.83 -17.87
N TRP A 7 -19.56 -34.28 -16.85
CA TRP A 7 -18.13 -34.49 -16.60
C TRP A 7 -17.93 -35.75 -15.75
N ARG A 8 -17.28 -36.77 -16.29
CA ARG A 8 -16.83 -37.96 -15.56
C ARG A 8 -15.47 -37.67 -14.91
N MET A 9 -15.43 -37.89 -13.60
CA MET A 9 -14.17 -38.02 -12.86
C MET A 9 -13.39 -39.25 -13.33
N VAL A 10 -12.11 -39.08 -13.67
CA VAL A 10 -11.17 -40.18 -13.83
C VAL A 10 -10.13 -40.06 -12.70
N ARG A 11 -10.11 -41.09 -11.83
CA ARG A 11 -9.03 -41.28 -10.87
C ARG A 11 -7.75 -41.62 -11.63
N ALA A 12 -6.65 -40.92 -11.35
CA ALA A 12 -5.32 -41.30 -11.78
C ALA A 12 -4.50 -41.78 -10.58
N ASN A 13 -4.02 -42.99 -10.68
CA ASN A 13 -3.03 -43.58 -9.79
C ASN A 13 -1.62 -42.97 -10.04
N ALA A 14 -0.79 -43.11 -9.05
CA ALA A 14 0.55 -42.56 -8.91
C ALA A 14 1.48 -42.80 -10.12
N GLY A 15 2.28 -41.78 -10.44
CA GLY A 15 3.49 -41.89 -11.25
C GLY A 15 3.35 -41.45 -12.71
N GLY A 16 3.74 -40.22 -13.04
CA GLY A 16 3.87 -39.83 -14.46
C GLY A 16 3.96 -38.33 -14.71
N SER A 17 5.04 -37.94 -15.22
CA SER A 17 5.47 -36.61 -15.68
C SER A 17 4.46 -35.90 -16.56
N VAL A 18 4.33 -34.59 -16.35
CA VAL A 18 3.52 -33.66 -17.15
C VAL A 18 4.29 -33.30 -18.43
N TYR A 19 3.69 -33.57 -19.59
CA TYR A 19 4.20 -33.14 -20.90
C TYR A 19 3.51 -31.83 -21.33
N TRP A 20 4.30 -30.86 -21.80
CA TRP A 20 3.83 -29.70 -22.58
C TRP A 20 4.10 -29.95 -24.08
N PRO A 21 3.23 -29.52 -24.99
CA PRO A 21 3.48 -29.74 -26.43
C PRO A 21 4.52 -28.77 -26.98
N ARG A 22 5.49 -29.30 -27.68
CA ARG A 22 6.50 -28.57 -28.45
C ARG A 22 5.94 -28.22 -29.84
N SER A 23 6.15 -26.96 -30.25
CA SER A 23 6.30 -26.64 -31.67
C SER A 23 7.79 -26.48 -31.98
N GLY A 24 8.22 -27.14 -33.06
CA GLY A 24 9.59 -27.49 -33.34
C GLY A 24 10.58 -26.38 -33.67
N LEU A 25 11.84 -26.69 -33.46
CA LEU A 25 12.92 -26.63 -34.45
C LEU A 25 14.29 -26.98 -33.80
N ALA A 26 14.95 -27.92 -34.45
CA ALA A 26 16.39 -28.15 -34.53
C ALA A 26 17.21 -28.57 -33.31
N GLU A 27 17.56 -29.85 -33.28
CA GLU A 27 18.61 -30.47 -32.47
C GLU A 27 20.01 -29.93 -32.81
N ARG A 28 20.81 -29.63 -31.79
CA ARG A 28 22.25 -29.85 -31.79
C ARG A 28 22.67 -30.52 -30.49
N LYS A 29 23.21 -31.71 -30.62
CA LYS A 29 23.87 -32.47 -29.56
C LYS A 29 25.13 -31.73 -29.12
N VAL A 30 25.31 -31.53 -27.81
CA VAL A 30 26.62 -31.38 -27.16
C VAL A 30 26.59 -32.18 -25.86
N GLY A 31 27.67 -32.96 -25.68
CA GLY A 31 27.79 -34.01 -24.69
C GLY A 31 27.91 -33.52 -23.25
N ARG A 32 27.61 -34.44 -22.35
CA ARG A 32 27.85 -34.36 -20.91
C ARG A 32 29.34 -34.26 -20.60
N THR A 33 29.73 -33.29 -19.78
CA THR A 33 30.75 -33.46 -18.71
C THR A 33 30.63 -32.32 -17.69
N GLY A 34 30.55 -32.67 -16.41
CA GLY A 34 31.26 -32.03 -15.30
C GLY A 34 30.74 -30.75 -14.70
N ASP A 35 30.33 -30.87 -13.47
CA ASP A 35 30.22 -29.86 -12.42
C ASP A 35 31.03 -28.57 -12.61
N ALA A 36 30.35 -27.44 -12.59
CA ALA A 36 30.96 -26.16 -12.30
C ALA A 36 30.06 -25.34 -11.33
N ARG A 37 30.27 -25.55 -10.06
CA ARG A 37 29.89 -24.60 -9.01
C ARG A 37 30.84 -23.41 -9.09
N TYR A 38 30.37 -22.27 -9.53
CA TYR A 38 31.10 -21.01 -9.37
C TYR A 38 30.98 -20.51 -7.95
N SER A 39 32.03 -20.69 -7.14
CA SER A 39 32.19 -19.98 -5.86
C SER A 39 33.03 -18.73 -6.09
N VAL A 40 32.53 -17.60 -5.70
CA VAL A 40 33.17 -16.27 -5.78
C VAL A 40 34.30 -16.10 -4.73
N THR A 41 34.80 -17.17 -4.15
CA THR A 41 35.73 -17.16 -2.99
C THR A 41 37.18 -17.52 -3.36
N ARG A 42 37.67 -17.18 -4.55
CA ARG A 42 39.08 -17.46 -4.87
C ARG A 42 39.79 -16.39 -5.69
N LEU A 43 39.81 -15.15 -5.13
CA LEU A 43 40.64 -14.07 -5.70
C LEU A 43 41.27 -13.14 -4.64
N LEU A 44 41.48 -13.62 -3.42
CA LEU A 44 42.19 -12.87 -2.38
C LEU A 44 43.23 -13.75 -1.65
N ASP A 45 44.02 -14.51 -2.38
CA ASP A 45 45.24 -15.08 -1.81
C ASP A 45 46.23 -15.46 -2.92
N ARG A 46 47.07 -14.49 -3.31
CA ARG A 46 48.47 -14.67 -3.75
C ARG A 46 49.05 -13.28 -4.02
N GLY A 47 50.01 -12.94 -3.19
CA GLY A 47 50.82 -11.73 -3.32
C GLY A 47 51.83 -11.82 -4.47
N GLU A 48 52.41 -10.67 -4.73
CA GLU A 48 53.61 -10.35 -5.50
C GLU A 48 53.45 -10.07 -7.01
N GLY A 49 53.46 -8.74 -7.29
CA GLY A 49 54.14 -7.91 -8.29
C GLY A 49 53.85 -8.16 -9.77
N PRO A 50 54.23 -7.27 -10.70
CA PRO A 50 54.54 -5.85 -10.59
C PRO A 50 53.68 -4.92 -11.47
N ASP A 51 53.79 -3.61 -11.19
CA ASP A 51 53.48 -2.41 -11.98
C ASP A 51 52.68 -2.57 -13.30
N PHE A 52 51.46 -2.09 -13.32
CA PHE A 52 50.79 -1.59 -14.51
C PHE A 52 50.22 -0.18 -14.24
N GLN A 53 50.93 0.83 -14.73
CA GLN A 53 50.40 2.19 -14.86
C GLN A 53 49.30 2.23 -15.92
N ALA A 54 48.05 2.34 -15.50
CA ALA A 54 46.93 2.68 -16.38
C ALA A 54 46.80 4.20 -16.46
N LYS A 55 47.24 4.78 -17.57
CA LYS A 55 46.97 6.19 -17.92
C LYS A 55 45.45 6.35 -18.13
N ARG A 56 44.79 7.04 -17.23
CA ARG A 56 43.45 7.58 -17.46
C ARG A 56 43.55 8.81 -18.36
N VAL A 57 43.01 8.71 -19.55
CA VAL A 57 42.72 9.87 -20.39
C VAL A 57 41.38 10.44 -19.90
N VAL A 58 41.43 11.65 -19.31
CA VAL A 58 40.25 12.42 -18.95
C VAL A 58 40.10 13.50 -20.02
N PRO A 59 38.95 13.66 -20.68
CA PRO A 59 38.69 14.78 -21.56
C PRO A 59 38.61 16.08 -20.73
N GLN A 60 39.45 17.05 -21.07
CA GLN A 60 39.38 18.40 -20.54
C GLN A 60 38.10 19.09 -21.04
N GLY A 61 37.20 19.47 -20.14
CA GLY A 61 35.99 20.23 -20.52
C GLY A 61 35.01 20.58 -19.41
N PHE A 62 35.35 20.39 -18.14
CA PHE A 62 34.43 20.77 -17.03
C PHE A 62 35.18 21.31 -15.80
N TYR A 63 35.85 22.46 -15.95
CA TYR A 63 36.39 23.21 -14.83
C TYR A 63 35.92 24.68 -14.90
N ALA A 64 34.70 24.96 -14.45
CA ALA A 64 34.28 26.33 -14.15
C ALA A 64 33.06 26.50 -13.24
N LEU A 65 32.56 25.45 -12.53
CA LEU A 65 31.39 25.60 -11.66
C LEU A 65 31.46 24.86 -10.31
N SER A 66 32.68 24.59 -9.80
CA SER A 66 32.83 23.78 -8.57
C SER A 66 33.36 24.52 -7.33
N LEU A 67 33.46 25.85 -7.32
CA LEU A 67 34.07 26.55 -6.18
C LEU A 67 33.10 27.22 -5.20
N SER A 68 31.79 27.09 -5.34
CA SER A 68 30.81 27.62 -4.36
C SER A 68 29.98 26.60 -3.61
N MET A 69 30.16 25.28 -3.82
CA MET A 69 29.38 24.22 -3.19
C MET A 69 30.18 23.28 -2.26
N GLU A 70 31.44 23.53 -1.98
CA GLU A 70 32.26 22.64 -1.14
C GLU A 70 31.92 22.68 0.36
N ARG A 71 31.26 23.71 0.87
CA ARG A 71 30.88 23.76 2.29
C ARG A 71 29.65 22.91 2.64
N ASP A 72 28.72 22.78 1.71
CA ASP A 72 27.48 22.00 1.98
C ASP A 72 27.64 20.51 1.66
N ARG A 73 28.58 20.14 0.78
CA ARG A 73 28.89 18.73 0.47
C ARG A 73 29.61 17.99 1.61
N ALA A 74 30.40 18.70 2.41
CA ALA A 74 31.11 18.08 3.54
C ALA A 74 30.16 17.59 4.65
N PHE A 75 29.03 18.27 4.84
CA PHE A 75 28.03 17.87 5.86
C PHE A 75 27.13 16.70 5.41
N PHE A 76 26.86 16.60 4.11
CA PHE A 76 26.05 15.50 3.56
C PHE A 76 26.84 14.20 3.38
N MET A 77 28.13 14.28 3.05
CA MET A 77 28.98 13.09 2.87
C MET A 77 29.40 12.44 4.20
N SER A 78 29.43 13.19 5.31
CA SER A 78 29.70 12.60 6.64
C SER A 78 28.53 11.76 7.16
N GLY A 79 27.30 12.09 6.78
CA GLY A 79 26.11 11.31 7.14
C GLY A 79 25.96 10.01 6.34
N PHE A 80 26.36 10.01 5.08
CA PHE A 80 26.30 8.82 4.21
C PHE A 80 27.45 7.83 4.49
N HIS A 81 28.64 8.34 4.82
CA HIS A 81 29.79 7.47 5.14
C HIS A 81 29.59 6.71 6.46
N THR A 82 28.97 7.34 7.46
CA THR A 82 28.69 6.68 8.74
C THR A 82 27.57 5.63 8.65
N ARG A 83 26.57 5.80 7.77
CA ARG A 83 25.54 4.76 7.57
C ARG A 83 26.06 3.56 6.80
N SER A 84 26.81 3.77 5.71
CA SER A 84 27.39 2.67 4.93
C SER A 84 28.44 1.86 5.72
N VAL A 85 29.25 2.53 6.57
CA VAL A 85 30.20 1.85 7.44
C VAL A 85 29.50 1.08 8.57
N HIS A 86 28.35 1.56 9.07
CA HIS A 86 27.56 0.81 10.06
C HIS A 86 26.86 -0.41 9.44
N GLU A 87 26.32 -0.30 8.23
CA GLU A 87 25.76 -1.43 7.51
C GLU A 87 26.82 -2.46 7.12
N ILE A 88 28.02 -2.02 6.68
CA ILE A 88 29.14 -2.92 6.40
C ILE A 88 29.68 -3.57 7.69
N GLN A 89 29.70 -2.86 8.83
CA GLN A 89 30.11 -3.45 10.11
C GLN A 89 29.10 -4.46 10.66
N ILE A 90 27.80 -4.30 10.37
CA ILE A 90 26.78 -5.32 10.72
C ILE A 90 26.98 -6.59 9.89
N LEU A 91 27.41 -6.47 8.63
CA LEU A 91 27.66 -7.60 7.74
C LEU A 91 29.06 -8.23 7.92
N THR A 92 30.03 -7.50 8.53
CA THR A 92 31.40 -7.98 8.73
C THR A 92 31.75 -8.29 10.19
N LYS A 93 30.74 -8.38 11.07
CA LYS A 93 30.98 -8.88 12.43
C LYS A 93 31.62 -10.26 12.37
N GLU A 94 32.80 -10.35 12.91
CA GLU A 94 33.69 -11.50 12.96
C GLU A 94 32.96 -12.83 13.24
N LYS A 95 33.47 -13.90 12.64
CA LYS A 95 33.08 -15.30 12.85
C LYS A 95 33.27 -15.74 14.33
N GLY A 96 32.46 -15.21 15.20
CA GLY A 96 32.10 -15.88 16.44
C GLY A 96 30.86 -16.72 16.16
N SER A 97 30.96 -18.02 16.14
CA SER A 97 29.94 -19.05 15.91
C SER A 97 28.78 -18.55 15.04
N GLU A 98 28.75 -18.86 13.75
CA GLU A 98 27.61 -18.59 12.88
C GLU A 98 26.36 -19.15 13.54
N GLN A 99 25.56 -18.30 14.16
CA GLN A 99 24.25 -18.67 14.66
C GLN A 99 23.35 -18.83 13.44
N LYS A 100 23.40 -20.02 12.84
CA LYS A 100 22.53 -20.36 11.71
C LYS A 100 21.09 -20.34 12.18
N MET A 101 20.18 -19.93 11.31
CA MET A 101 18.76 -20.13 11.51
C MET A 101 18.52 -21.62 11.78
N ASP A 102 18.00 -21.93 12.97
CA ASP A 102 17.78 -23.30 13.41
C ASP A 102 16.28 -23.56 13.57
N VAL A 103 15.69 -24.20 12.58
CA VAL A 103 14.26 -24.53 12.54
C VAL A 103 13.86 -25.58 13.60
N THR A 104 14.82 -26.33 14.16
CA THR A 104 14.53 -27.35 15.17
C THR A 104 14.09 -26.79 16.52
N LYS A 105 14.24 -25.48 16.74
CA LYS A 105 13.72 -24.76 17.90
C LYS A 105 12.19 -24.61 17.90
N TYR A 106 11.55 -24.89 16.78
CA TYR A 106 10.13 -24.60 16.58
C TYR A 106 9.36 -25.88 16.30
N SER A 107 8.13 -25.95 16.80
CA SER A 107 7.24 -27.09 16.59
C SER A 107 6.17 -26.79 15.56
N VAL A 108 5.70 -27.82 14.87
CA VAL A 108 4.56 -27.76 13.95
C VAL A 108 3.30 -28.21 14.70
N GLY A 109 2.20 -27.51 14.47
CA GLY A 109 0.88 -27.88 15.00
C GLY A 109 0.77 -27.63 16.50
N TYR A 110 0.28 -26.45 16.85
CA TYR A 110 -0.09 -26.11 18.21
C TYR A 110 -1.57 -26.45 18.43
N TYR A 111 -1.89 -27.11 19.50
CA TYR A 111 -3.22 -27.32 20.11
C TYR A 111 -4.41 -27.33 19.13
N PRO A 112 -4.52 -28.31 18.22
CA PRO A 112 -5.70 -28.45 17.37
C PRO A 112 -6.93 -28.70 18.24
N ALA A 113 -8.08 -28.20 17.79
CA ALA A 113 -9.35 -28.50 18.45
C ALA A 113 -9.63 -30.01 18.43
N PRO A 114 -10.15 -30.59 19.53
CA PRO A 114 -10.52 -32.00 19.55
C PRO A 114 -11.73 -32.26 18.64
N GLY A 115 -11.64 -33.29 17.78
CA GLY A 115 -12.70 -33.66 16.83
C GLY A 115 -12.63 -32.91 15.50
N GLU A 116 -13.74 -32.90 14.77
CA GLU A 116 -13.87 -32.27 13.46
C GLU A 116 -14.72 -31.00 13.56
N HIS A 117 -14.10 -29.85 13.35
CA HIS A 117 -14.74 -28.53 13.41
C HIS A 117 -14.42 -27.76 12.13
N PHE A 118 -15.19 -28.02 11.06
CA PHE A 118 -14.98 -27.49 9.70
C PHE A 118 -16.25 -26.96 9.06
N LYS A 119 -17.33 -26.66 9.82
CA LYS A 119 -18.59 -26.13 9.27
C LYS A 119 -18.38 -24.74 8.66
N TRP A 120 -17.46 -23.96 9.23
CA TRP A 120 -17.09 -22.63 8.74
C TRP A 120 -16.62 -22.64 7.27
N VAL A 121 -15.99 -23.72 6.80
CA VAL A 121 -15.52 -23.89 5.41
C VAL A 121 -16.65 -23.84 4.37
N HIS A 122 -17.88 -24.13 4.77
CA HIS A 122 -19.04 -24.11 3.88
C HIS A 122 -19.68 -22.74 3.72
N LYS A 123 -19.22 -21.74 4.48
CA LYS A 123 -19.66 -20.36 4.35
C LYS A 123 -18.73 -19.62 3.40
N ASP A 124 -19.26 -18.88 2.44
CA ASP A 124 -18.51 -18.18 1.41
C ASP A 124 -18.20 -16.72 1.76
N HIS A 125 -18.90 -16.14 2.75
CA HIS A 125 -18.69 -14.78 3.22
C HIS A 125 -19.27 -14.56 4.63
N ILE A 126 -18.90 -13.43 5.24
CA ILE A 126 -19.46 -12.96 6.51
C ILE A 126 -20.78 -12.26 6.18
N GLU A 127 -21.92 -12.79 6.67
CA GLU A 127 -23.25 -12.31 6.31
C GLU A 127 -23.66 -11.00 6.99
N LYS A 128 -23.09 -10.70 8.15
CA LYS A 128 -23.42 -9.52 8.96
C LYS A 128 -22.21 -8.99 9.69
N ALA A 129 -22.20 -7.68 9.96
CA ALA A 129 -21.17 -7.08 10.81
C ALA A 129 -21.19 -7.68 12.23
N PRO A 130 -20.01 -7.93 12.82
CA PRO A 130 -19.90 -8.30 14.23
C PRO A 130 -20.22 -7.09 15.14
N GLN A 131 -20.27 -7.34 16.44
CA GLN A 131 -20.12 -6.27 17.42
C GLN A 131 -18.63 -5.82 17.40
N TRP A 132 -18.40 -4.52 17.22
CA TRP A 132 -17.07 -3.96 17.14
C TRP A 132 -16.66 -3.34 18.46
N CYS A 133 -15.49 -3.71 18.96
CA CYS A 133 -14.84 -3.02 20.07
C CYS A 133 -13.48 -2.45 19.60
N SER A 134 -13.31 -1.13 19.74
CA SER A 134 -11.98 -0.55 19.56
C SER A 134 -11.15 -0.74 20.82
N VAL A 135 -9.94 -1.26 20.65
CA VAL A 135 -8.93 -1.35 21.72
C VAL A 135 -7.77 -0.37 21.50
N ASP A 136 -7.94 0.62 20.61
CA ASP A 136 -6.93 1.64 20.30
C ASP A 136 -6.45 2.40 21.54
N LEU A 137 -7.38 2.77 22.44
CA LEU A 137 -7.08 3.59 23.62
C LEU A 137 -6.52 2.80 24.79
N ARG A 138 -6.51 1.46 24.71
CA ARG A 138 -5.88 0.59 25.71
C ARG A 138 -4.68 -0.15 25.10
N ASP A 139 -4.91 -1.18 24.28
CA ASP A 139 -3.86 -2.05 23.74
C ASP A 139 -3.00 -1.31 22.70
N GLY A 140 -3.65 -0.55 21.81
CA GLY A 140 -2.98 0.34 20.87
C GLY A 140 -2.14 1.40 21.58
N ASN A 141 -2.70 2.09 22.58
CA ASN A 141 -2.00 3.14 23.33
C ASN A 141 -0.85 2.57 24.21
N GLN A 142 -1.05 1.40 24.80
CA GLN A 142 -0.06 0.73 25.64
C GLN A 142 1.24 0.42 24.88
N SER A 143 1.14 0.14 23.59
CA SER A 143 2.27 -0.23 22.72
C SER A 143 3.03 0.97 22.15
N LEU A 144 2.53 2.19 22.29
CA LEU A 144 3.18 3.39 21.77
C LEU A 144 4.45 3.72 22.54
N VAL A 145 5.52 4.10 21.83
CA VAL A 145 6.78 4.58 22.45
C VAL A 145 6.51 5.81 23.33
N ILE A 146 5.61 6.67 22.89
CA ILE A 146 5.09 7.81 23.66
C ILE A 146 3.57 7.63 23.70
N PRO A 147 3.00 7.15 24.82
CA PRO A 147 1.56 7.03 24.99
C PRO A 147 0.85 8.37 24.78
N MET A 148 -0.39 8.32 24.35
CA MET A 148 -1.23 9.51 24.14
C MET A 148 -1.43 10.29 25.45
N SER A 149 -1.38 11.62 25.36
CA SER A 149 -1.82 12.51 26.45
C SER A 149 -3.32 12.41 26.66
N LEU A 150 -3.82 13.01 27.75
CA LEU A 150 -5.26 13.09 28.01
C LEU A 150 -6.03 13.75 26.86
N GLU A 151 -5.50 14.84 26.32
CA GLU A 151 -6.11 15.58 25.21
C GLU A 151 -6.15 14.74 23.92
N GLU A 152 -5.06 14.05 23.60
CA GLU A 152 -4.98 13.14 22.44
C GLU A 152 -5.95 11.96 22.59
N LYS A 153 -6.04 11.35 23.77
CA LYS A 153 -7.03 10.30 24.05
C LYS A 153 -8.46 10.80 23.89
N LEU A 154 -8.78 12.00 24.36
CA LEU A 154 -10.11 12.61 24.21
C LEU A 154 -10.44 12.89 22.74
N GLU A 155 -9.48 13.34 21.94
CA GLU A 155 -9.66 13.55 20.52
C GLU A 155 -9.87 12.23 19.79
N PHE A 156 -9.04 11.24 20.06
CA PHE A 156 -9.15 9.90 19.47
C PHE A 156 -10.48 9.22 19.84
N TYR A 157 -10.92 9.33 21.09
CA TYR A 157 -12.23 8.85 21.54
C TYR A 157 -13.38 9.45 20.73
N LYS A 158 -13.36 10.77 20.51
CA LYS A 158 -14.38 11.45 19.69
C LYS A 158 -14.37 10.95 18.24
N MET A 159 -13.20 10.66 17.68
CA MET A 159 -13.08 10.06 16.35
C MET A 159 -13.70 8.65 16.33
N LEU A 160 -13.42 7.80 17.31
CA LEU A 160 -14.02 6.46 17.42
C LEU A 160 -15.55 6.50 17.51
N LEU A 161 -16.11 7.46 18.28
CA LEU A 161 -17.55 7.70 18.34
C LEU A 161 -18.12 8.09 16.96
N LYS A 162 -17.42 8.97 16.23
CA LYS A 162 -17.83 9.41 14.91
C LYS A 162 -17.79 8.26 13.88
N ILE A 163 -16.78 7.37 13.95
CA ILE A 163 -16.70 6.15 13.15
C ILE A 163 -17.89 5.21 13.46
N GLY A 164 -18.46 5.28 14.65
CA GLY A 164 -19.65 4.49 15.01
C GLY A 164 -19.41 3.34 15.96
N PHE A 165 -18.24 3.25 16.59
CA PHE A 165 -17.99 2.23 17.62
C PHE A 165 -18.98 2.39 18.77
N LYS A 166 -19.53 1.24 19.22
CA LYS A 166 -20.49 1.16 20.34
C LYS A 166 -19.86 0.55 21.58
N GLU A 167 -18.72 -0.13 21.44
CA GLU A 167 -17.90 -0.60 22.53
C GLU A 167 -16.46 -0.08 22.31
N ILE A 168 -15.87 0.53 23.34
CA ILE A 168 -14.54 1.15 23.27
C ILE A 168 -13.78 0.81 24.55
N GLU A 169 -12.68 0.07 24.43
CA GLU A 169 -11.80 -0.19 25.57
C GLU A 169 -10.92 1.04 25.83
N VAL A 170 -11.29 1.79 26.84
CA VAL A 170 -10.72 3.12 27.11
C VAL A 170 -9.43 3.10 27.93
N GLY A 171 -9.10 1.97 28.56
CA GLY A 171 -7.85 1.86 29.28
C GLY A 171 -7.81 0.77 30.34
N PHE A 172 -6.73 0.83 31.14
CA PHE A 172 -6.53 0.03 32.34
C PHE A 172 -6.41 0.97 33.55
N PRO A 173 -7.55 1.36 34.17
CA PRO A 173 -7.58 2.44 35.16
C PRO A 173 -6.71 2.21 36.40
N ALA A 174 -6.42 0.95 36.71
CA ALA A 174 -5.55 0.61 37.84
C ALA A 174 -4.05 0.65 37.49
N ALA A 175 -3.67 0.82 36.21
CA ALA A 175 -2.28 0.78 35.77
C ALA A 175 -1.57 2.15 35.91
N SER A 176 -2.27 3.26 35.64
CA SER A 176 -1.67 4.60 35.72
C SER A 176 -2.69 5.68 36.04
N GLU A 177 -2.19 6.84 36.51
CA GLU A 177 -3.00 8.03 36.79
C GLU A 177 -3.66 8.58 35.51
N THR A 178 -2.98 8.57 34.38
CA THR A 178 -3.53 9.03 33.10
C THR A 178 -4.73 8.18 32.67
N GLU A 179 -4.64 6.86 32.78
CA GLU A 179 -5.74 5.94 32.46
C GLU A 179 -6.94 6.15 33.37
N TYR A 180 -6.68 6.33 34.67
CA TYR A 180 -7.73 6.64 35.65
C TYR A 180 -8.40 7.99 35.34
N THR A 181 -7.60 9.04 35.15
CA THR A 181 -8.09 10.41 34.88
C THR A 181 -8.86 10.47 33.57
N PHE A 182 -8.43 9.77 32.54
CA PHE A 182 -9.13 9.72 31.26
C PHE A 182 -10.55 9.13 31.42
N LEU A 183 -10.68 7.97 32.04
CA LEU A 183 -12.00 7.36 32.29
C LEU A 183 -12.88 8.27 33.16
N ARG A 184 -12.32 8.84 34.23
CA ARG A 184 -13.07 9.80 35.09
C ARG A 184 -13.53 11.01 34.32
N THR A 185 -12.70 11.56 33.45
CA THR A 185 -13.05 12.69 32.58
C THR A 185 -14.23 12.35 31.68
N LEU A 186 -14.21 11.15 31.03
CA LEU A 186 -15.33 10.71 30.18
C LEU A 186 -16.66 10.64 30.98
N ILE A 187 -16.61 10.14 32.21
CA ILE A 187 -17.79 9.97 33.08
C ILE A 187 -18.25 11.33 33.61
N GLU A 188 -17.37 12.10 34.24
CA GLU A 188 -17.70 13.34 34.92
C GLU A 188 -18.15 14.47 34.00
N GLN A 189 -17.63 14.47 32.75
CA GLN A 189 -18.05 15.41 31.72
C GLN A 189 -19.19 14.89 30.84
N ASN A 190 -19.83 13.76 31.19
CA ASN A 190 -20.91 13.12 30.43
C ASN A 190 -20.58 12.91 28.94
N MET A 191 -19.36 12.46 28.65
CA MET A 191 -18.89 12.27 27.26
C MET A 191 -19.24 10.90 26.69
N ILE A 192 -19.80 9.98 27.48
CA ILE A 192 -20.20 8.63 27.06
C ILE A 192 -21.65 8.68 26.59
N PRO A 193 -21.94 8.49 25.27
CA PRO A 193 -23.32 8.42 24.76
C PRO A 193 -24.07 7.25 25.39
N GLN A 194 -25.42 7.35 25.44
CA GLN A 194 -26.27 6.30 26.04
C GLN A 194 -26.21 4.94 25.32
N ASP A 195 -25.87 4.95 24.02
CA ASP A 195 -25.76 3.79 23.17
C ASP A 195 -24.30 3.27 23.03
N VAL A 196 -23.40 3.80 23.86
CA VAL A 196 -21.98 3.42 23.91
C VAL A 196 -21.62 2.84 25.26
N THR A 197 -20.92 1.73 25.26
CA THR A 197 -20.39 1.09 26.46
C THR A 197 -18.87 1.23 26.49
N VAL A 198 -18.32 1.78 27.56
CA VAL A 198 -16.88 1.80 27.78
C VAL A 198 -16.42 0.45 28.33
N GLN A 199 -15.29 -0.05 27.85
CA GLN A 199 -14.65 -1.26 28.36
C GLN A 199 -13.40 -0.88 29.13
N VAL A 200 -13.10 -1.58 30.20
CA VAL A 200 -11.90 -1.39 31.02
C VAL A 200 -11.26 -2.69 31.37
N LEU A 201 -9.94 -2.77 31.18
CA LEU A 201 -9.16 -3.95 31.49
C LEU A 201 -8.84 -4.04 32.98
N THR A 202 -8.85 -5.25 33.53
CA THR A 202 -8.40 -5.54 34.89
C THR A 202 -7.82 -6.96 35.00
N GLN A 203 -6.76 -7.14 35.76
CA GLN A 203 -6.24 -8.46 36.08
C GLN A 203 -7.08 -9.11 37.19
N CYS A 204 -7.14 -10.47 37.23
CA CYS A 204 -7.76 -11.25 38.32
C CYS A 204 -6.99 -11.12 39.64
N ARG A 205 -6.87 -9.88 40.15
CA ARG A 205 -6.24 -9.54 41.47
C ARG A 205 -7.17 -8.58 42.21
N GLU A 206 -7.49 -8.91 43.46
CA GLU A 206 -8.50 -8.19 44.23
C GLU A 206 -8.31 -6.68 44.26
N HIS A 207 -7.12 -6.19 44.60
CA HIS A 207 -6.86 -4.76 44.71
C HIS A 207 -6.99 -4.02 43.35
N ILE A 208 -6.66 -4.69 42.24
CA ILE A 208 -6.79 -4.14 40.88
C ILE A 208 -8.26 -4.06 40.48
N ILE A 209 -9.01 -5.17 40.68
CA ILE A 209 -10.45 -5.22 40.37
C ILE A 209 -11.20 -4.13 41.18
N ARG A 210 -10.91 -3.97 42.49
CA ARG A 210 -11.55 -2.92 43.31
C ARG A 210 -11.25 -1.53 42.79
N LYS A 211 -10.01 -1.23 42.40
CA LYS A 211 -9.63 0.06 41.80
C LYS A 211 -10.34 0.31 40.46
N THR A 212 -10.55 -0.73 39.67
CA THR A 212 -11.29 -0.64 38.41
C THR A 212 -12.76 -0.27 38.63
N PHE A 213 -13.45 -0.91 39.60
CA PHE A 213 -14.83 -0.54 39.95
C PHE A 213 -14.94 0.87 40.51
N GLU A 214 -13.98 1.29 41.35
CA GLU A 214 -13.91 2.69 41.84
C GLU A 214 -13.82 3.67 40.66
N ALA A 215 -12.99 3.38 39.67
CA ALA A 215 -12.82 4.23 38.48
C ALA A 215 -14.08 4.29 37.60
N CYS A 216 -14.88 3.20 37.54
CA CYS A 216 -16.11 3.12 36.75
C CYS A 216 -17.34 3.74 37.42
N LYS A 217 -17.23 4.18 38.69
CA LYS A 217 -18.38 4.74 39.42
C LYS A 217 -19.04 5.86 38.64
N GLY A 218 -20.36 5.74 38.38
CA GLY A 218 -21.16 6.73 37.64
C GLY A 218 -21.09 6.58 36.11
N ALA A 219 -20.43 5.57 35.58
CA ALA A 219 -20.49 5.27 34.14
C ALA A 219 -21.90 4.79 33.76
N PRO A 220 -22.49 5.28 32.64
CA PRO A 220 -23.82 4.87 32.21
C PRO A 220 -23.89 3.37 31.84
N SER A 221 -22.80 2.83 31.26
CA SER A 221 -22.61 1.41 30.97
C SER A 221 -21.11 1.11 30.90
N ALA A 222 -20.69 0.01 31.53
CA ALA A 222 -19.29 -0.43 31.49
C ALA A 222 -19.14 -1.95 31.34
N ILE A 223 -18.17 -2.38 30.52
CA ILE A 223 -17.70 -3.76 30.47
C ILE A 223 -16.45 -3.86 31.35
N ILE A 224 -16.53 -4.72 32.35
CA ILE A 224 -15.37 -5.10 33.16
C ILE A 224 -14.69 -6.30 32.52
N HIS A 225 -13.60 -6.03 31.79
CA HIS A 225 -12.81 -7.02 31.10
C HIS A 225 -11.72 -7.55 32.04
N PHE A 226 -11.93 -8.74 32.60
CA PHE A 226 -10.96 -9.38 33.48
C PHE A 226 -10.31 -10.59 32.83
N TYR A 227 -9.04 -10.82 33.16
CA TYR A 227 -8.24 -11.85 32.54
C TYR A 227 -7.23 -12.49 33.48
N ASN A 228 -6.82 -13.69 33.12
CA ASN A 228 -5.61 -14.33 33.59
C ASN A 228 -5.05 -15.27 32.52
N SER A 229 -3.74 -15.46 32.52
CA SER A 229 -3.07 -16.29 31.53
C SER A 229 -3.31 -17.78 31.79
N THR A 230 -3.60 -18.53 30.72
CA THR A 230 -3.96 -19.97 30.81
C THR A 230 -3.01 -20.88 30.04
N SER A 231 -2.10 -20.33 29.21
CA SER A 231 -1.21 -21.11 28.34
C SER A 231 -0.23 -22.02 29.12
N VAL A 232 0.19 -23.09 28.46
CA VAL A 232 1.19 -24.03 28.98
C VAL A 232 2.45 -23.32 29.41
N ALA A 233 3.00 -22.46 28.54
CA ALA A 233 4.23 -21.73 28.81
C ALA A 233 4.14 -20.85 30.05
N GLN A 234 3.02 -20.15 30.24
CA GLN A 234 2.83 -19.27 31.38
C GLN A 234 2.56 -20.05 32.67
N ARG A 235 1.77 -21.13 32.60
CA ARG A 235 1.56 -22.00 33.77
C ARG A 235 2.85 -22.58 34.30
N GLU A 236 3.70 -23.11 33.41
CA GLU A 236 4.93 -23.82 33.77
C GLU A 236 6.10 -22.90 34.10
N GLN A 237 6.29 -21.84 33.27
CA GLN A 237 7.52 -21.02 33.35
C GLN A 237 7.35 -19.80 34.25
N VAL A 238 6.15 -19.16 34.21
CA VAL A 238 5.90 -17.87 34.90
C VAL A 238 5.22 -18.09 36.24
N PHE A 239 4.05 -18.71 36.25
CA PHE A 239 3.25 -18.88 37.47
C PHE A 239 3.72 -20.08 38.29
N LYS A 240 4.24 -21.12 37.63
CA LYS A 240 4.60 -22.39 38.24
C LYS A 240 3.44 -23.00 39.03
N LYS A 241 2.26 -23.03 38.38
CA LYS A 241 0.98 -23.44 38.91
C LYS A 241 0.32 -24.53 38.06
N SER A 242 -0.42 -25.40 38.73
CA SER A 242 -1.26 -26.43 38.09
C SER A 242 -2.44 -25.79 37.32
N LYS A 243 -3.05 -26.57 36.43
CA LYS A 243 -4.29 -26.18 35.74
C LYS A 243 -5.38 -25.79 36.74
N GLU A 244 -5.57 -26.53 37.79
CA GLU A 244 -6.59 -26.26 38.80
C GLU A 244 -6.34 -24.92 39.53
N GLU A 245 -5.11 -24.63 39.91
CA GLU A 245 -4.77 -23.34 40.55
C GLU A 245 -4.96 -22.15 39.62
N ILE A 246 -4.66 -22.29 38.33
CA ILE A 246 -4.89 -21.24 37.33
C ILE A 246 -6.41 -21.04 37.07
N LYS A 247 -7.18 -22.13 36.95
CA LYS A 247 -8.65 -22.06 36.86
C LYS A 247 -9.25 -21.40 38.10
N GLN A 248 -8.74 -21.68 39.29
CA GLN A 248 -9.20 -21.07 40.54
C GLN A 248 -9.01 -19.55 40.54
N ILE A 249 -7.90 -19.02 39.97
CA ILE A 249 -7.69 -17.57 39.82
C ILE A 249 -8.83 -16.93 38.97
N ALA A 250 -9.22 -17.57 37.88
CA ALA A 250 -10.33 -17.10 37.04
C ALA A 250 -11.67 -17.10 37.79
N VAL A 251 -11.96 -18.22 38.47
CA VAL A 251 -13.19 -18.38 39.26
C VAL A 251 -13.26 -17.36 40.41
N ASP A 252 -12.17 -17.11 41.12
CA ASP A 252 -12.14 -16.13 42.20
C ASP A 252 -12.26 -14.70 41.67
N GLY A 253 -11.66 -14.41 40.49
CA GLY A 253 -11.86 -13.16 39.75
C GLY A 253 -13.34 -12.96 39.41
N ALA A 254 -13.98 -13.97 38.82
CA ALA A 254 -15.40 -13.94 38.46
C ALA A 254 -16.33 -13.70 39.68
N LYS A 255 -16.07 -14.39 40.79
CA LYS A 255 -16.81 -14.17 42.06
C LYS A 255 -16.67 -12.74 42.54
N LEU A 256 -15.46 -12.17 42.48
CA LEU A 256 -15.21 -10.83 42.93
C LEU A 256 -15.85 -9.77 42.06
N VAL A 257 -15.75 -9.87 40.72
CA VAL A 257 -16.40 -8.91 39.82
C VAL A 257 -17.92 -8.96 39.96
N LYS A 258 -18.53 -10.15 40.08
CA LYS A 258 -19.95 -10.32 40.32
C LYS A 258 -20.39 -9.69 41.65
N LYS A 259 -19.61 -9.91 42.72
CA LYS A 259 -19.86 -9.30 44.03
C LYS A 259 -19.82 -7.79 43.97
N LEU A 260 -18.75 -7.20 43.40
CA LEU A 260 -18.59 -5.76 43.32
C LEU A 260 -19.63 -5.10 42.43
N ALA A 261 -20.04 -5.72 41.34
CA ALA A 261 -21.12 -5.21 40.50
C ALA A 261 -22.46 -5.11 41.26
N ALA A 262 -22.68 -5.95 42.26
CA ALA A 262 -23.84 -5.84 43.15
C ALA A 262 -23.67 -4.78 44.25
N GLU A 263 -22.43 -4.41 44.60
CA GLU A 263 -22.11 -3.38 45.60
C GLU A 263 -22.08 -1.96 45.04
N TYR A 264 -21.72 -1.83 43.73
CA TYR A 264 -21.61 -0.54 43.05
C TYR A 264 -22.87 -0.25 42.23
N GLU A 265 -23.33 0.99 42.26
CA GLU A 265 -24.39 1.46 41.37
C GLU A 265 -23.86 1.62 39.95
N GLY A 266 -24.50 0.98 38.95
CA GLY A 266 -24.12 1.06 37.56
C GLY A 266 -24.66 -0.09 36.73
N ASN A 267 -24.52 0.00 35.41
CA ASN A 267 -24.84 -1.06 34.46
C ASN A 267 -23.55 -1.76 34.03
N PHE A 268 -23.24 -2.90 34.63
CA PHE A 268 -22.01 -3.63 34.41
C PHE A 268 -22.27 -4.90 33.60
N ARG A 269 -21.52 -5.08 32.54
CA ARG A 269 -21.36 -6.34 31.80
C ARG A 269 -19.97 -6.90 32.08
N PHE A 270 -19.78 -8.19 31.82
CA PHE A 270 -18.52 -8.85 32.11
C PHE A 270 -17.92 -9.46 30.84
N GLU A 271 -16.61 -9.30 30.71
CA GLU A 271 -15.81 -10.00 29.73
C GLU A 271 -14.69 -10.76 30.42
N TYR A 272 -14.53 -12.03 30.04
CA TYR A 272 -13.43 -12.86 30.50
C TYR A 272 -12.55 -13.29 29.32
N SER A 273 -11.21 -13.11 29.47
CA SER A 273 -10.21 -13.62 28.54
C SER A 273 -9.33 -14.68 29.20
N PRO A 274 -9.31 -15.93 28.68
CA PRO A 274 -8.23 -16.88 28.94
C PRO A 274 -7.00 -16.45 28.14
N GLU A 275 -6.22 -15.51 28.67
CA GLU A 275 -5.08 -14.90 27.97
C GLU A 275 -4.14 -15.97 27.42
N SER A 276 -3.59 -15.75 26.24
CA SER A 276 -2.83 -16.73 25.45
C SER A 276 -3.65 -17.99 25.09
N PHE A 277 -4.89 -17.78 24.64
CA PHE A 277 -5.80 -18.87 24.27
C PHE A 277 -5.17 -19.82 23.23
N THR A 278 -4.50 -19.29 22.20
CA THR A 278 -3.84 -20.10 21.16
C THR A 278 -2.65 -20.93 21.67
N GLY A 279 -2.12 -20.60 22.83
CA GLY A 279 -1.09 -21.37 23.55
C GLY A 279 -1.64 -22.25 24.67
N THR A 280 -2.97 -22.38 24.74
CA THR A 280 -3.71 -23.15 25.74
C THR A 280 -4.37 -24.36 25.07
N GLU A 281 -4.42 -25.49 25.73
CA GLU A 281 -5.18 -26.65 25.26
C GLU A 281 -6.67 -26.29 25.17
N PRO A 282 -7.35 -26.51 24.02
CA PRO A 282 -8.73 -26.06 23.81
C PRO A 282 -9.71 -26.60 24.86
N GLU A 283 -9.55 -27.86 25.27
CA GLU A 283 -10.40 -28.47 26.30
C GLU A 283 -10.21 -27.79 27.66
N TYR A 284 -8.97 -27.39 27.98
CA TYR A 284 -8.69 -26.67 29.22
C TYR A 284 -9.19 -25.22 29.17
N ALA A 285 -9.05 -24.55 28.04
CA ALA A 285 -9.63 -23.21 27.85
C ALA A 285 -11.17 -23.26 28.01
N LEU A 286 -11.82 -24.25 27.40
CA LEU A 286 -13.27 -24.48 27.55
C LEU A 286 -13.65 -24.76 29.02
N GLU A 287 -12.89 -25.59 29.73
CA GLU A 287 -13.11 -25.89 31.16
C GLU A 287 -13.06 -24.60 32.01
N VAL A 288 -12.03 -23.77 31.80
CA VAL A 288 -11.88 -22.50 32.55
C VAL A 288 -13.00 -21.53 32.22
N CYS A 289 -13.33 -21.34 30.92
CA CYS A 289 -14.43 -20.46 30.49
C CYS A 289 -15.76 -20.92 31.08
N ASN A 290 -16.08 -22.20 31.02
CA ASN A 290 -17.32 -22.75 31.59
C ASN A 290 -17.37 -22.59 33.12
N ALA A 291 -16.25 -22.72 33.84
CA ALA A 291 -16.20 -22.46 35.27
C ALA A 291 -16.45 -20.99 35.63
N VAL A 292 -15.98 -20.06 34.79
CA VAL A 292 -16.28 -18.62 34.91
C VAL A 292 -17.75 -18.35 34.64
N LEU A 293 -18.31 -18.93 33.56
CA LEU A 293 -19.72 -18.77 33.19
C LEU A 293 -20.66 -19.32 34.28
N ASP A 294 -20.33 -20.45 34.91
CA ASP A 294 -21.07 -21.01 36.04
C ASP A 294 -21.13 -20.05 37.24
N VAL A 295 -20.14 -19.18 37.42
CA VAL A 295 -20.14 -18.12 38.46
C VAL A 295 -20.95 -16.90 38.03
N LEU A 296 -20.77 -16.49 36.78
CA LEU A 296 -21.41 -15.26 36.26
C LEU A 296 -22.90 -15.44 35.94
N GLU A 297 -23.33 -16.70 35.67
CA GLU A 297 -24.71 -17.07 35.39
C GLU A 297 -25.35 -16.26 34.24
N PRO A 298 -24.83 -16.38 32.99
CA PRO A 298 -25.38 -15.67 31.85
C PRO A 298 -26.88 -15.88 31.65
N SER A 299 -27.59 -14.82 31.27
CA SER A 299 -29.03 -14.82 31.00
C SER A 299 -29.37 -13.74 29.98
N GLU A 300 -30.61 -13.64 29.54
CA GLU A 300 -31.08 -12.60 28.64
C GLU A 300 -30.77 -11.18 29.14
N SER A 301 -30.83 -10.96 30.45
CA SER A 301 -30.52 -9.68 31.08
C SER A 301 -29.05 -9.52 31.49
N ASN A 302 -28.25 -10.58 31.41
CA ASN A 302 -26.84 -10.61 31.80
C ASN A 302 -26.01 -11.34 30.73
N ASN A 303 -25.85 -10.69 29.57
CA ASN A 303 -24.98 -11.24 28.52
C ASN A 303 -23.51 -11.12 28.93
N VAL A 304 -22.79 -12.24 28.90
CA VAL A 304 -21.36 -12.33 29.25
C VAL A 304 -20.53 -12.50 27.96
N ILE A 305 -19.38 -11.84 27.91
CA ILE A 305 -18.44 -11.96 26.80
C ILE A 305 -17.33 -12.93 27.19
N ILE A 306 -17.10 -13.93 26.34
CA ILE A 306 -15.91 -14.78 26.36
C ILE A 306 -15.04 -14.36 25.19
N ASN A 307 -13.89 -13.78 25.48
CA ASN A 307 -12.95 -13.34 24.48
C ASN A 307 -11.84 -14.40 24.27
N LEU A 308 -11.55 -14.73 23.03
CA LEU A 308 -10.60 -15.76 22.62
C LEU A 308 -9.33 -15.10 22.00
N PRO A 309 -8.37 -14.61 22.83
CA PRO A 309 -7.29 -13.81 22.29
C PRO A 309 -6.22 -14.66 21.61
N VAL A 310 -5.91 -14.30 20.36
CA VAL A 310 -4.67 -14.72 19.68
C VAL A 310 -3.56 -13.82 20.22
N THR A 311 -3.21 -14.01 21.49
CA THR A 311 -2.16 -13.20 22.16
C THR A 311 -0.82 -13.30 21.43
N VAL A 312 -0.55 -14.47 20.85
CA VAL A 312 0.50 -14.70 19.85
C VAL A 312 -0.06 -15.64 18.78
N GLU A 313 0.15 -15.31 17.53
CA GLU A 313 -0.23 -16.22 16.42
C GLU A 313 0.68 -17.46 16.43
N MET A 314 0.16 -18.58 16.91
CA MET A 314 0.93 -19.82 17.10
C MET A 314 0.68 -20.84 15.98
N SER A 315 -0.40 -20.72 15.22
CA SER A 315 -0.81 -21.66 14.17
C SER A 315 -1.27 -20.93 12.90
N LEU A 316 -1.74 -21.69 11.92
CA LEU A 316 -2.39 -21.13 10.72
C LEU A 316 -3.84 -20.73 11.05
N PRO A 317 -4.42 -19.76 10.33
CA PRO A 317 -5.76 -19.23 10.59
C PRO A 317 -6.88 -20.27 10.67
N HIS A 318 -6.81 -21.32 9.84
CA HIS A 318 -7.82 -22.38 9.85
C HIS A 318 -7.79 -23.22 11.15
N VAL A 319 -6.65 -23.32 11.84
CA VAL A 319 -6.57 -23.98 13.14
C VAL A 319 -7.30 -23.16 14.19
N TYR A 320 -7.07 -21.84 14.20
CA TYR A 320 -7.78 -20.92 15.09
C TYR A 320 -9.30 -20.92 14.82
N ALA A 321 -9.72 -20.89 13.55
CA ALA A 321 -11.13 -21.00 13.19
C ALA A 321 -11.79 -22.28 13.77
N SER A 322 -11.11 -23.42 13.67
CA SER A 322 -11.60 -24.67 14.23
C SER A 322 -11.63 -24.64 15.77
N GLN A 323 -10.67 -23.95 16.44
CA GLN A 323 -10.72 -23.72 17.89
C GLN A 323 -11.92 -22.85 18.28
N VAL A 324 -12.19 -21.77 17.50
CA VAL A 324 -13.36 -20.89 17.72
C VAL A 324 -14.68 -21.67 17.53
N GLU A 325 -14.80 -22.48 16.47
CA GLU A 325 -15.99 -23.30 16.24
C GLU A 325 -16.20 -24.29 17.40
N TYR A 326 -15.13 -24.95 17.84
CA TYR A 326 -15.16 -25.84 19.01
C TYR A 326 -15.67 -25.12 20.27
N MET A 327 -15.16 -23.90 20.54
CA MET A 327 -15.63 -23.11 21.69
C MET A 327 -17.11 -22.73 21.52
N CYS A 328 -17.51 -22.23 20.36
CA CYS A 328 -18.91 -21.86 20.08
C CYS A 328 -19.88 -23.02 20.26
N GLU A 329 -19.48 -24.26 19.94
CA GLU A 329 -20.31 -25.45 20.06
C GLU A 329 -20.39 -26.00 21.49
N ASN A 330 -19.41 -25.74 22.36
CA ASN A 330 -19.28 -26.40 23.65
C ASN A 330 -19.35 -25.44 24.87
N LEU A 331 -19.35 -24.10 24.65
CA LEU A 331 -19.57 -23.15 25.74
C LEU A 331 -20.98 -23.33 26.34
N LYS A 332 -21.05 -23.38 27.68
CA LYS A 332 -22.33 -23.32 28.41
C LYS A 332 -23.00 -21.96 28.17
N TYR A 333 -24.32 -21.95 28.25
CA TYR A 333 -25.15 -20.74 28.11
C TYR A 333 -24.90 -19.99 26.80
N ARG A 334 -24.56 -20.68 25.70
CA ARG A 334 -24.10 -20.08 24.44
C ARG A 334 -25.03 -18.98 23.90
N GLU A 335 -26.34 -19.12 24.08
CA GLU A 335 -27.37 -18.14 23.68
C GLU A 335 -27.29 -16.81 24.43
N HIS A 336 -26.63 -16.80 25.58
CA HIS A 336 -26.42 -15.62 26.42
C HIS A 336 -24.94 -15.25 26.55
N VAL A 337 -24.10 -15.84 25.71
CA VAL A 337 -22.65 -15.60 25.67
C VAL A 337 -22.27 -15.01 24.32
N THR A 338 -21.64 -13.85 24.33
CA THR A 338 -21.01 -13.26 23.16
C THR A 338 -19.58 -13.81 23.05
N VAL A 339 -19.25 -14.48 21.96
CA VAL A 339 -17.88 -14.93 21.67
C VAL A 339 -17.15 -13.82 20.92
N SER A 340 -16.09 -13.30 21.54
CA SER A 340 -15.25 -12.22 21.03
C SER A 340 -13.91 -12.75 20.53
N LEU A 341 -13.36 -12.12 19.50
CA LEU A 341 -12.03 -12.39 18.95
C LEU A 341 -11.12 -11.18 19.20
N HIS A 342 -9.87 -11.45 19.62
CA HIS A 342 -8.86 -10.43 19.83
C HIS A 342 -7.51 -10.88 19.25
N PRO A 343 -7.35 -10.85 17.92
CA PRO A 343 -6.11 -11.30 17.30
C PRO A 343 -5.04 -10.22 17.29
N HIS A 344 -3.79 -10.65 17.59
CA HIS A 344 -2.58 -9.97 17.17
C HIS A 344 -2.14 -10.46 15.79
N ASN A 345 -1.09 -9.85 15.23
CA ASN A 345 -0.68 -10.03 13.83
C ASN A 345 0.78 -10.52 13.69
N ASP A 346 1.22 -11.39 14.61
CA ASP A 346 2.63 -11.83 14.70
C ASP A 346 3.13 -12.53 13.43
N ARG A 347 2.25 -13.19 12.69
CA ARG A 347 2.55 -13.91 11.43
C ARG A 347 2.03 -13.17 10.20
N GLY A 348 1.41 -11.99 10.36
CA GLY A 348 0.76 -11.23 9.30
C GLY A 348 -0.59 -11.82 8.86
N THR A 349 -1.25 -12.59 9.71
CA THR A 349 -2.52 -13.28 9.40
C THR A 349 -3.68 -12.87 10.29
N GLY A 350 -3.54 -11.82 11.10
CA GLY A 350 -4.57 -11.37 12.05
C GLY A 350 -5.93 -11.07 11.41
N VAL A 351 -5.96 -10.51 10.19
CA VAL A 351 -7.21 -10.31 9.42
C VAL A 351 -7.83 -11.67 9.06
N ALA A 352 -7.02 -12.62 8.58
CA ALA A 352 -7.50 -13.96 8.20
C ALA A 352 -7.97 -14.76 9.42
N ASP A 353 -7.28 -14.68 10.56
CA ASP A 353 -7.73 -15.28 11.83
C ASP A 353 -9.11 -14.77 12.21
N THR A 354 -9.33 -13.45 12.07
CA THR A 354 -10.61 -12.82 12.41
C THR A 354 -11.72 -13.19 11.44
N GLU A 355 -11.47 -13.11 10.13
CA GLU A 355 -12.48 -13.47 9.11
C GLU A 355 -12.94 -14.92 9.26
N LEU A 356 -11.98 -15.84 9.39
CA LEU A 356 -12.30 -17.26 9.57
C LEU A 356 -12.95 -17.53 10.93
N GLY A 357 -12.54 -16.84 12.01
CA GLY A 357 -13.16 -16.92 13.32
C GLY A 357 -14.63 -16.44 13.32
N LEU A 358 -14.95 -15.40 12.55
CA LEU A 358 -16.34 -14.94 12.35
C LEU A 358 -17.17 -15.97 11.56
N LEU A 359 -16.60 -16.59 10.52
CA LEU A 359 -17.24 -17.70 9.83
C LEU A 359 -17.48 -18.89 10.77
N ALA A 360 -16.57 -19.12 11.72
CA ALA A 360 -16.63 -20.18 12.73
C ALA A 360 -17.68 -19.92 13.83
N GLY A 361 -18.29 -18.74 13.87
CA GLY A 361 -19.43 -18.46 14.76
C GLY A 361 -19.16 -17.44 15.86
N ALA A 362 -18.06 -16.69 15.82
CA ALA A 362 -17.83 -15.57 16.72
C ALA A 362 -18.82 -14.43 16.43
N ASP A 363 -19.13 -13.65 17.45
CA ASP A 363 -20.14 -12.59 17.43
C ASP A 363 -19.54 -11.18 17.45
N ARG A 364 -18.30 -11.04 17.95
CA ARG A 364 -17.67 -9.76 18.30
C ARG A 364 -16.19 -9.77 17.93
N VAL A 365 -15.65 -8.60 17.67
CA VAL A 365 -14.23 -8.41 17.34
C VAL A 365 -13.66 -7.23 18.11
N GLU A 366 -12.50 -7.43 18.72
CA GLU A 366 -11.64 -6.40 19.26
C GLU A 366 -10.46 -6.18 18.33
N GLY A 367 -10.15 -4.93 18.04
CA GLY A 367 -9.02 -4.56 17.18
C GLY A 367 -8.75 -3.07 17.21
N THR A 368 -7.80 -2.64 16.40
CA THR A 368 -7.37 -1.24 16.33
C THR A 368 -7.43 -0.71 14.90
N LEU A 369 -7.51 0.60 14.78
CA LEU A 369 -7.36 1.25 13.48
C LEU A 369 -5.93 1.02 12.96
N PHE A 370 -5.83 0.59 11.71
CA PHE A 370 -4.56 0.32 11.01
C PHE A 370 -3.64 -0.71 11.70
N GLY A 371 -4.19 -1.50 12.62
CA GLY A 371 -3.47 -2.61 13.24
C GLY A 371 -2.41 -2.23 14.28
N ASN A 372 -2.52 -1.05 14.92
CA ASN A 372 -1.60 -0.67 15.99
C ASN A 372 -1.75 -1.60 17.21
N GLY A 373 -0.66 -1.89 17.91
CA GLY A 373 -0.66 -2.73 19.10
C GLY A 373 0.69 -3.33 19.43
N GLU A 374 0.72 -4.17 20.45
CA GLU A 374 1.93 -4.85 20.91
C GLU A 374 2.60 -5.66 19.79
N ARG A 375 3.94 -5.67 19.76
CA ARG A 375 4.79 -6.40 18.82
C ARG A 375 4.52 -6.00 17.36
N THR A 376 3.71 -6.78 16.65
CA THR A 376 3.31 -6.56 15.24
C THR A 376 1.93 -5.92 15.10
N GLY A 377 1.28 -5.64 16.24
CA GLY A 377 -0.02 -4.99 16.31
C GLY A 377 -1.20 -5.95 16.46
N ASN A 378 -2.39 -5.38 16.58
CA ASN A 378 -3.68 -6.05 16.61
C ASN A 378 -4.23 -6.26 15.20
N VAL A 379 -5.36 -6.94 15.07
CA VAL A 379 -6.08 -6.95 13.78
C VAL A 379 -6.46 -5.53 13.37
N ASP A 380 -6.22 -5.23 12.08
CA ASP A 380 -6.62 -3.96 11.48
C ASP A 380 -8.14 -3.95 11.20
N VAL A 381 -8.88 -3.21 12.03
CA VAL A 381 -10.35 -3.07 11.93
C VAL A 381 -10.75 -2.37 10.62
N VAL A 382 -9.95 -1.44 10.12
CA VAL A 382 -10.25 -0.76 8.85
C VAL A 382 -10.23 -1.76 7.70
N THR A 383 -9.16 -2.56 7.61
CA THR A 383 -9.04 -3.61 6.59
C THR A 383 -10.18 -4.61 6.70
N LEU A 384 -10.49 -5.09 7.91
CA LEU A 384 -11.56 -6.08 8.13
C LEU A 384 -12.95 -5.55 7.75
N ALA A 385 -13.28 -4.33 8.16
CA ALA A 385 -14.55 -3.68 7.83
C ALA A 385 -14.70 -3.41 6.33
N MET A 386 -13.62 -2.95 5.67
CA MET A 386 -13.63 -2.68 4.24
C MET A 386 -13.63 -3.96 3.39
N ASN A 387 -13.08 -5.06 3.88
CA ASN A 387 -13.23 -6.38 3.26
C ASN A 387 -14.71 -6.79 3.22
N MET A 388 -15.44 -6.64 4.34
CA MET A 388 -16.89 -6.86 4.37
C MET A 388 -17.63 -5.95 3.39
N TYR A 389 -17.30 -4.66 3.39
CA TYR A 389 -17.89 -3.67 2.50
C TYR A 389 -17.72 -4.06 1.02
N SER A 390 -16.52 -4.52 0.64
CA SER A 390 -16.24 -4.98 -0.73
C SER A 390 -17.03 -6.21 -1.16
N HIS A 391 -17.56 -6.97 -0.21
CA HIS A 391 -18.48 -8.12 -0.42
C HIS A 391 -19.96 -7.73 -0.33
N GLY A 392 -20.27 -6.44 -0.17
CA GLY A 392 -21.66 -5.95 -0.10
C GLY A 392 -22.30 -6.09 1.28
N VAL A 393 -21.51 -6.31 2.32
CA VAL A 393 -21.95 -6.37 3.71
C VAL A 393 -21.63 -5.07 4.42
N ALA A 394 -22.66 -4.36 4.91
CA ALA A 394 -22.47 -3.11 5.63
C ALA A 394 -21.73 -3.34 6.96
N PRO A 395 -20.52 -2.79 7.16
CA PRO A 395 -19.72 -3.02 8.36
C PRO A 395 -20.27 -2.32 9.60
N LYS A 396 -21.22 -1.38 9.45
CA LYS A 396 -21.76 -0.51 10.51
C LYS A 396 -20.71 0.36 11.20
N LEU A 397 -19.56 0.55 10.57
CA LEU A 397 -18.54 1.54 10.86
C LEU A 397 -18.44 2.47 9.66
N ASP A 398 -18.27 3.75 9.92
CA ASP A 398 -18.24 4.80 8.90
C ASP A 398 -16.78 5.20 8.60
N PHE A 399 -16.31 4.81 7.43
CA PHE A 399 -14.99 5.16 6.89
C PHE A 399 -15.12 6.05 5.64
N ASP A 400 -16.22 6.78 5.48
CA ASP A 400 -16.47 7.65 4.32
C ASP A 400 -15.38 8.70 4.12
N ASN A 401 -14.74 9.15 5.20
CA ASN A 401 -13.62 10.07 5.16
C ASN A 401 -12.36 9.46 5.79
N LEU A 402 -11.86 8.40 5.17
CA LEU A 402 -10.67 7.68 5.65
C LEU A 402 -9.40 8.55 5.74
N PRO A 403 -9.13 9.52 4.83
CA PRO A 403 -7.99 10.43 4.98
C PRO A 403 -7.99 11.25 6.27
N ALA A 404 -9.15 11.73 6.73
CA ALA A 404 -9.23 12.47 7.99
C ALA A 404 -9.00 11.57 9.22
N ILE A 405 -9.40 10.30 9.13
CA ILE A 405 -9.13 9.30 10.17
C ILE A 405 -7.62 9.02 10.25
N VAL A 406 -6.97 8.84 9.10
CA VAL A 406 -5.50 8.67 9.02
C VAL A 406 -4.78 9.86 9.65
N GLU A 407 -5.17 11.09 9.33
CA GLU A 407 -4.56 12.30 9.88
C GLU A 407 -4.62 12.34 11.42
N ILE A 408 -5.80 12.08 12.01
CA ILE A 408 -5.96 12.06 13.47
C ILE A 408 -5.14 10.91 14.08
N TYR A 409 -5.20 9.73 13.47
CA TYR A 409 -4.45 8.56 13.91
C TYR A 409 -2.94 8.85 13.96
N GLU A 410 -2.34 9.31 12.85
CA GLU A 410 -0.90 9.58 12.77
C GLU A 410 -0.46 10.67 13.76
N ARG A 411 -1.29 11.69 13.94
CA ARG A 411 -1.01 12.80 14.87
C ARG A 411 -1.08 12.35 16.33
N CYS A 412 -2.08 11.58 16.72
CA CYS A 412 -2.26 11.15 18.11
C CYS A 412 -1.31 10.00 18.48
N THR A 413 -1.05 9.08 17.58
CA THR A 413 -0.20 7.90 17.84
C THR A 413 1.27 8.12 17.51
N ARG A 414 1.59 9.05 16.64
CA ARG A 414 2.92 9.26 16.04
C ARG A 414 3.39 8.05 15.22
N MET A 415 2.47 7.16 14.87
CA MET A 415 2.68 6.04 13.98
C MET A 415 2.28 6.46 12.56
N HIS A 416 3.02 5.99 11.55
CA HIS A 416 2.70 6.26 10.15
C HIS A 416 1.93 5.09 9.54
N VAL A 417 0.86 5.39 8.80
CA VAL A 417 0.13 4.40 8.02
C VAL A 417 0.95 4.05 6.79
N TYR A 418 1.41 2.80 6.71
CA TYR A 418 2.25 2.33 5.61
C TYR A 418 1.58 2.55 4.25
N GLU A 419 2.36 2.96 3.26
CA GLU A 419 1.86 3.40 1.94
C GLU A 419 1.04 2.33 1.19
N ARG A 420 1.19 1.07 1.56
CA ARG A 420 0.45 -0.06 0.96
C ARG A 420 -0.50 -0.75 1.93
N THR A 421 -0.82 -0.10 3.05
CA THR A 421 -1.89 -0.57 3.94
C THR A 421 -3.20 -0.66 3.15
N PRO A 422 -3.91 -1.78 3.18
CA PRO A 422 -5.16 -1.93 2.44
C PRO A 422 -6.10 -0.74 2.66
N TYR A 423 -6.71 -0.26 1.59
CA TYR A 423 -7.65 0.88 1.54
C TYR A 423 -7.08 2.25 1.98
N ALA A 424 -6.25 2.30 3.01
CA ALA A 424 -5.78 3.56 3.63
C ALA A 424 -4.47 4.08 3.05
N GLY A 425 -3.56 3.20 2.66
CA GLY A 425 -2.21 3.56 2.23
C GLY A 425 -2.18 4.50 1.02
N ALA A 426 -1.19 5.37 0.97
CA ALA A 426 -1.09 6.40 -0.06
C ALA A 426 -1.00 5.85 -1.50
N LEU A 427 -0.52 4.62 -1.68
CA LEU A 427 -0.27 4.00 -3.00
C LEU A 427 -1.33 2.98 -3.43
N VAL A 428 -2.38 2.73 -2.64
CA VAL A 428 -3.31 1.61 -2.91
C VAL A 428 -4.26 1.88 -4.09
N PHE A 429 -4.49 3.14 -4.44
CA PHE A 429 -5.29 3.54 -5.61
C PHE A 429 -4.44 4.13 -6.73
N ALA A 430 -3.14 3.87 -6.75
CA ALA A 430 -2.22 4.24 -7.82
C ALA A 430 -1.81 3.02 -8.64
N ALA A 431 -1.78 3.13 -9.96
CA ALA A 431 -1.26 2.11 -10.85
C ALA A 431 0.00 2.60 -11.57
N PHE A 432 1.07 1.81 -11.52
CA PHE A 432 2.35 2.16 -12.14
C PHE A 432 2.53 1.55 -13.53
N SER A 433 1.87 0.42 -13.81
CA SER A 433 1.90 -0.22 -15.12
C SER A 433 0.94 0.47 -16.08
N GLY A 434 1.42 0.88 -17.25
CA GLY A 434 0.58 1.54 -18.27
C GLY A 434 -0.59 0.67 -18.77
N SER A 435 -0.45 -0.66 -18.78
CA SER A 435 -1.56 -1.58 -19.12
C SER A 435 -2.64 -1.60 -18.03
N HIS A 436 -2.26 -1.48 -16.75
CA HIS A 436 -3.21 -1.37 -15.65
C HIS A 436 -3.94 -0.03 -15.69
N GLN A 437 -3.23 1.07 -15.91
CA GLN A 437 -3.80 2.41 -16.05
C GLN A 437 -4.82 2.48 -17.19
N ASP A 438 -4.47 1.95 -18.36
CA ASP A 438 -5.38 1.89 -19.53
C ASP A 438 -6.63 1.04 -19.22
N ALA A 439 -6.47 -0.11 -18.56
CA ALA A 439 -7.60 -0.95 -18.18
C ALA A 439 -8.51 -0.29 -17.15
N ILE A 440 -7.95 0.41 -16.16
CA ILE A 440 -8.72 1.16 -15.15
C ILE A 440 -9.50 2.30 -15.84
N ALA A 441 -8.84 3.10 -16.67
CA ALA A 441 -9.49 4.19 -17.42
C ALA A 441 -10.65 3.68 -18.28
N LYS A 442 -10.43 2.58 -19.03
CA LYS A 442 -11.48 1.94 -19.83
C LYS A 442 -12.62 1.41 -18.97
N GLY A 443 -12.30 0.80 -17.82
CA GLY A 443 -13.29 0.31 -16.86
C GLY A 443 -14.16 1.43 -16.26
N MET A 444 -13.52 2.54 -15.89
CA MET A 444 -14.23 3.75 -15.40
C MET A 444 -15.17 4.32 -16.48
N ASN A 445 -14.67 4.51 -17.70
CA ASN A 445 -15.46 5.03 -18.83
C ASN A 445 -16.63 4.09 -19.16
N TRP A 446 -16.37 2.78 -19.24
CA TRP A 446 -17.41 1.76 -19.46
C TRP A 446 -18.52 1.84 -18.41
N ARG A 447 -18.13 1.94 -17.13
CA ARG A 447 -19.08 2.04 -16.02
C ARG A 447 -19.94 3.31 -16.15
N GLN A 448 -19.33 4.44 -16.51
CA GLN A 448 -20.03 5.72 -16.71
C GLN A 448 -20.96 5.67 -17.92
N GLU A 449 -20.49 5.20 -19.08
CA GLU A 449 -21.31 5.07 -20.31
C GLU A 449 -22.53 4.18 -20.14
N LYS A 450 -22.37 3.07 -19.40
CA LYS A 450 -23.45 2.10 -19.12
C LYS A 450 -24.29 2.44 -17.90
N ASN A 451 -23.93 3.49 -17.16
CA ASN A 451 -24.57 3.88 -15.90
C ASN A 451 -24.69 2.69 -14.92
N LEU A 452 -23.59 1.93 -14.76
CA LEU A 452 -23.59 0.73 -13.93
C LEU A 452 -23.49 1.11 -12.45
N HIS A 453 -24.39 0.60 -11.62
CA HIS A 453 -24.34 0.74 -10.17
C HIS A 453 -23.26 -0.16 -9.55
N ARG A 454 -23.20 -1.43 -10.00
CA ARG A 454 -22.23 -2.40 -9.46
C ARG A 454 -20.78 -1.99 -9.82
N TRP A 455 -19.89 -2.09 -8.83
CA TRP A 455 -18.46 -1.85 -9.03
C TRP A 455 -17.79 -3.05 -9.72
N THR A 456 -17.14 -2.81 -10.84
CA THR A 456 -16.48 -3.85 -11.65
C THR A 456 -15.24 -3.31 -12.36
N VAL A 457 -14.64 -2.22 -11.84
CA VAL A 457 -13.43 -1.62 -12.44
C VAL A 457 -12.23 -2.55 -12.24
N PRO A 458 -11.48 -2.88 -13.30
CA PRO A 458 -10.29 -3.72 -13.17
C PRO A 458 -9.26 -3.15 -12.18
N TYR A 459 -8.59 -4.03 -11.43
CA TYR A 459 -7.49 -3.71 -10.50
C TYR A 459 -7.85 -2.87 -9.28
N ILE A 460 -9.06 -2.34 -9.17
CA ILE A 460 -9.50 -1.54 -8.01
C ILE A 460 -10.67 -2.25 -7.33
N PRO A 461 -10.49 -2.74 -6.08
CA PRO A 461 -11.47 -3.58 -5.41
C PRO A 461 -12.75 -2.84 -4.98
N ILE A 462 -12.66 -1.54 -4.71
CA ILE A 462 -13.78 -0.68 -4.31
C ILE A 462 -13.75 0.64 -5.08
N ASP A 463 -14.85 1.39 -5.09
CA ASP A 463 -14.85 2.78 -5.57
C ASP A 463 -14.06 3.65 -4.56
N PRO A 464 -12.95 4.27 -4.93
CA PRO A 464 -12.19 5.12 -4.01
C PRO A 464 -13.01 6.26 -3.39
N ARG A 465 -14.05 6.72 -4.09
CA ARG A 465 -14.91 7.81 -3.63
C ARG A 465 -15.75 7.44 -2.40
N ASP A 466 -15.99 6.15 -2.18
CA ASP A 466 -16.72 5.65 -0.99
C ASP A 466 -15.97 5.93 0.33
N ILE A 467 -14.68 6.22 0.24
CA ILE A 467 -13.81 6.56 1.37
C ILE A 467 -13.13 7.93 1.20
N SER A 468 -13.76 8.84 0.46
CA SER A 468 -13.27 10.20 0.15
C SER A 468 -11.88 10.23 -0.49
N ARG A 469 -11.56 9.21 -1.30
CA ARG A 469 -10.35 9.17 -2.12
C ARG A 469 -10.68 9.24 -3.60
N THR A 470 -9.68 9.48 -4.41
CA THR A 470 -9.77 9.41 -5.86
C THR A 470 -8.84 8.31 -6.38
N TYR A 471 -9.14 7.77 -7.55
CA TYR A 471 -8.12 7.07 -8.29
C TYR A 471 -7.10 8.11 -8.75
N ASP A 472 -5.88 7.98 -8.28
CA ASP A 472 -4.79 8.91 -8.57
C ASP A 472 -4.27 8.69 -9.99
N ALA A 473 -5.12 8.96 -10.99
CA ALA A 473 -4.71 9.01 -12.39
C ALA A 473 -3.66 10.12 -12.60
N ASP A 474 -3.70 11.16 -11.77
CA ASP A 474 -2.79 12.30 -11.83
C ASP A 474 -1.44 12.03 -11.12
N VAL A 475 -1.36 10.97 -10.31
CA VAL A 475 -0.09 10.44 -9.80
C VAL A 475 0.41 9.32 -10.72
N ILE A 476 0.40 9.56 -12.03
CA ILE A 476 1.18 8.74 -12.95
C ILE A 476 2.65 9.05 -12.66
N ARG A 477 3.21 8.25 -11.78
CA ARG A 477 4.64 8.30 -11.48
C ARG A 477 5.38 7.62 -12.62
N VAL A 478 6.19 8.40 -13.33
CA VAL A 478 7.02 7.89 -14.42
C VAL A 478 8.31 7.35 -13.83
N ASN A 479 8.44 6.01 -13.77
CA ASN A 479 9.67 5.32 -13.44
C ASN A 479 10.10 4.42 -14.61
N SER A 480 11.25 3.76 -14.49
CA SER A 480 11.81 2.86 -15.52
C SER A 480 10.85 1.71 -15.92
N GLN A 481 9.85 1.39 -15.10
CA GLN A 481 8.83 0.35 -15.35
C GLN A 481 7.54 0.90 -15.96
N SER A 482 7.38 2.22 -16.04
CA SER A 482 6.16 2.84 -16.57
C SER A 482 5.92 2.53 -18.03
N GLY A 483 4.68 2.24 -18.42
CA GLY A 483 4.31 1.99 -19.80
C GLY A 483 4.37 3.25 -20.67
N LYS A 484 4.63 3.10 -21.97
CA LYS A 484 4.67 4.21 -22.96
C LYS A 484 3.39 5.06 -22.97
N GLY A 485 2.25 4.45 -22.66
CA GLY A 485 0.94 5.12 -22.62
C GLY A 485 0.78 6.10 -21.45
N GLY A 486 1.32 5.76 -20.28
CA GLY A 486 1.22 6.59 -19.08
C GLY A 486 1.95 7.93 -19.20
N ILE A 487 3.15 7.92 -19.78
CA ILE A 487 3.97 9.12 -19.99
C ILE A 487 3.26 10.11 -20.93
N SER A 488 2.73 9.60 -22.05
CA SER A 488 2.01 10.41 -23.01
C SER A 488 0.68 10.93 -22.46
N TYR A 489 -0.01 10.14 -21.64
CA TYR A 489 -1.23 10.53 -20.95
C TYR A 489 -1.00 11.72 -20.01
N LEU A 490 0.11 11.71 -19.22
CA LEU A 490 0.48 12.85 -18.37
C LEU A 490 0.65 14.13 -19.18
N LEU A 491 1.43 14.05 -20.26
CA LEU A 491 1.71 15.21 -21.10
C LEU A 491 0.42 15.76 -21.76
N GLU A 492 -0.48 14.85 -22.17
CA GLU A 492 -1.77 15.20 -22.77
C GLU A 492 -2.72 15.83 -21.74
N HIS A 493 -2.95 15.17 -20.58
CA HIS A 493 -3.97 15.61 -19.62
C HIS A 493 -3.53 16.80 -18.77
N ALA A 494 -2.25 16.84 -18.35
CA ALA A 494 -1.77 17.95 -17.53
C ALA A 494 -1.41 19.20 -18.35
N HIS A 495 -0.94 19.01 -19.60
CA HIS A 495 -0.36 20.09 -20.39
C HIS A 495 -0.98 20.25 -21.79
N GLY A 496 -1.87 19.37 -22.19
CA GLY A 496 -2.62 19.45 -23.45
C GLY A 496 -1.85 19.01 -24.71
N TYR A 497 -0.64 18.45 -24.60
CA TYR A 497 0.16 18.02 -25.76
C TYR A 497 -0.22 16.62 -26.23
N VAL A 498 -0.91 16.50 -27.37
CA VAL A 498 -1.36 15.24 -27.97
C VAL A 498 -0.34 14.73 -28.99
N LEU A 499 0.58 13.89 -28.55
CA LEU A 499 1.67 13.40 -29.41
C LEU A 499 1.19 12.39 -30.47
N PRO A 500 1.76 12.39 -31.71
CA PRO A 500 1.56 11.34 -32.68
C PRO A 500 2.02 9.97 -32.17
N THR A 501 1.37 8.88 -32.56
CA THR A 501 1.59 7.52 -32.02
C THR A 501 3.08 7.10 -31.99
N ARG A 502 3.82 7.31 -33.10
CA ARG A 502 5.24 6.96 -33.15
C ARG A 502 6.13 7.87 -32.30
N MET A 503 5.76 9.15 -32.18
CA MET A 503 6.43 10.10 -31.29
C MET A 503 6.20 9.74 -29.80
N ARG A 504 4.99 9.29 -29.45
CA ARG A 504 4.67 8.77 -28.09
C ARG A 504 5.63 7.66 -27.67
N GLU A 505 5.92 6.75 -28.59
CA GLU A 505 6.86 5.65 -28.31
C GLU A 505 8.27 6.17 -28.06
N HIS A 506 8.77 7.04 -28.92
CA HIS A 506 10.10 7.62 -28.79
C HIS A 506 10.25 8.43 -27.49
N PHE A 507 9.31 9.32 -27.21
CA PHE A 507 9.27 10.11 -25.97
C PHE A 507 9.17 9.21 -24.71
N GLY A 508 8.37 8.15 -24.79
CA GLY A 508 8.26 7.19 -23.70
C GLY A 508 9.57 6.49 -23.34
N TYR A 509 10.37 6.13 -24.35
CA TYR A 509 11.71 5.56 -24.11
C TYR A 509 12.66 6.58 -23.54
N LEU A 510 12.67 7.82 -24.04
CA LEU A 510 13.51 8.90 -23.53
C LEU A 510 13.25 9.19 -22.04
N CYS A 511 11.99 9.32 -21.65
CA CYS A 511 11.65 9.53 -20.23
C CYS A 511 12.06 8.35 -19.34
N LYS A 512 11.91 7.12 -19.82
CA LYS A 512 12.35 5.93 -19.09
C LYS A 512 13.86 5.90 -18.88
N ASP A 513 14.61 6.20 -19.92
CA ASP A 513 16.06 6.22 -19.90
C ASP A 513 16.57 7.25 -18.87
N ILE A 514 15.99 8.46 -18.87
CA ILE A 514 16.31 9.50 -17.89
C ILE A 514 15.97 9.03 -16.46
N SER A 515 14.78 8.45 -16.25
CA SER A 515 14.37 7.96 -14.94
C SER A 515 15.26 6.82 -14.42
N ASP A 516 15.71 5.94 -15.32
CA ASP A 516 16.60 4.83 -15.00
C ASP A 516 18.01 5.33 -14.64
N HIS A 517 18.58 6.26 -15.42
CA HIS A 517 19.90 6.82 -15.17
C HIS A 517 19.94 7.70 -13.91
N GLU A 518 18.88 8.48 -13.65
CA GLU A 518 18.81 9.34 -12.48
C GLU A 518 18.34 8.59 -11.21
N HIS A 519 17.95 7.32 -11.32
CA HIS A 519 17.40 6.48 -10.24
C HIS A 519 16.29 7.19 -9.45
N ARG A 520 15.46 7.97 -10.15
CA ARG A 520 14.34 8.69 -9.56
C ARG A 520 13.11 8.66 -10.44
N GLU A 521 12.00 8.90 -9.81
CA GLU A 521 10.75 9.15 -10.46
C GLU A 521 10.73 10.51 -11.15
N LEU A 522 10.13 10.57 -12.37
CA LEU A 522 9.84 11.83 -13.05
C LEU A 522 8.44 12.30 -12.68
N LYS A 523 8.34 13.49 -12.10
CA LYS A 523 7.08 14.19 -11.85
C LYS A 523 6.52 14.78 -13.15
N THR A 524 5.26 15.20 -13.13
CA THR A 524 4.57 15.82 -14.27
C THR A 524 5.36 16.97 -14.88
N ASP A 525 5.92 17.84 -14.04
CA ASP A 525 6.76 18.97 -14.49
C ASP A 525 8.10 18.52 -15.10
N ASP A 526 8.68 17.41 -14.61
CA ASP A 526 9.88 16.82 -15.22
C ASP A 526 9.58 16.29 -16.62
N VAL A 527 8.43 15.63 -16.81
CA VAL A 527 7.98 15.13 -18.11
C VAL A 527 7.78 16.27 -19.11
N LEU A 528 7.14 17.37 -18.69
CA LEU A 528 7.03 18.57 -19.50
C LEU A 528 8.39 19.16 -19.84
N ARG A 529 9.30 19.23 -18.87
CA ARG A 529 10.66 19.75 -19.09
C ARG A 529 11.43 18.89 -20.08
N VAL A 530 11.37 17.55 -19.96
CA VAL A 530 12.00 16.64 -20.94
C VAL A 530 11.42 16.87 -22.32
N PHE A 531 10.10 16.95 -22.45
CA PHE A 531 9.44 17.23 -23.75
C PHE A 531 9.90 18.56 -24.34
N THR A 532 9.91 19.62 -23.54
CA THR A 532 10.29 20.97 -23.97
C THR A 532 11.74 21.02 -24.45
N LEU A 533 12.65 20.44 -23.68
CA LEU A 533 14.08 20.45 -23.99
C LEU A 533 14.45 19.55 -25.18
N SER A 534 13.70 18.50 -25.42
CA SER A 534 14.02 17.52 -26.46
C SER A 534 13.31 17.76 -27.79
N TYR A 535 12.16 18.47 -27.80
CA TYR A 535 11.36 18.55 -29.02
C TYR A 535 10.78 19.94 -29.31
N LEU A 536 10.49 20.77 -28.29
CA LEU A 536 9.66 21.96 -28.47
C LEU A 536 10.49 23.18 -28.81
N ASN A 537 10.27 23.76 -30.00
CA ASN A 537 10.91 24.99 -30.47
C ASN A 537 12.44 24.96 -30.41
N ILE A 538 13.04 23.83 -30.78
CA ILE A 538 14.51 23.68 -30.82
C ILE A 538 15.08 24.53 -31.95
N ASN A 539 15.78 25.58 -31.62
CA ASN A 539 16.29 26.62 -32.55
C ASN A 539 17.82 26.69 -32.62
N ALA A 540 18.50 25.62 -32.25
CA ALA A 540 19.95 25.46 -32.37
C ALA A 540 20.25 24.03 -32.87
N PRO A 541 21.30 23.84 -33.70
CA PRO A 541 22.28 24.82 -34.17
C PRO A 541 21.79 25.76 -35.28
N ILE A 542 20.64 25.45 -35.94
CA ILE A 542 20.06 26.32 -36.96
C ILE A 542 18.87 27.08 -36.39
N SER A 543 18.82 28.41 -36.61
CA SER A 543 17.71 29.25 -36.23
C SER A 543 17.15 30.01 -37.43
N VAL A 544 15.87 30.41 -37.36
CA VAL A 544 15.20 31.26 -38.34
C VAL A 544 15.05 32.66 -37.77
N ARG A 545 15.65 33.69 -38.42
CA ARG A 545 15.52 35.10 -38.05
C ARG A 545 14.25 35.72 -38.60
N ASN A 546 13.89 35.38 -39.87
CA ASN A 546 12.70 35.86 -40.50
C ASN A 546 12.21 34.84 -41.55
N VAL A 547 10.92 34.73 -41.71
CA VAL A 547 10.28 33.95 -42.75
C VAL A 547 9.05 34.69 -43.26
N ARG A 548 8.88 34.75 -44.60
CA ARG A 548 7.72 35.32 -45.28
C ARG A 548 7.23 34.34 -46.31
N PHE A 549 5.92 34.25 -46.46
CA PHE A 549 5.30 33.42 -47.46
C PHE A 549 4.50 34.31 -48.43
N GLU A 550 4.56 33.94 -49.69
CA GLU A 550 3.74 34.54 -50.74
C GLU A 550 2.93 33.46 -51.45
N PRO A 551 1.65 33.72 -51.73
CA PRO A 551 0.84 32.78 -52.49
C PRO A 551 1.27 32.77 -53.95
N LEU A 552 1.47 31.57 -54.52
CA LEU A 552 1.78 31.34 -55.92
C LEU A 552 0.68 30.55 -56.61
N ALA A 553 0.59 30.61 -57.93
CA ALA A 553 -0.33 29.78 -58.69
C ALA A 553 0.06 28.32 -58.57
N GLY A 554 -0.58 27.58 -57.66
CA GLY A 554 -0.35 26.15 -57.42
C GLY A 554 0.58 25.84 -56.24
N GLY A 555 0.83 26.80 -55.33
CA GLY A 555 1.67 26.57 -54.13
C GLY A 555 1.98 27.81 -53.33
N ALA A 556 3.12 27.83 -52.70
CA ALA A 556 3.64 28.98 -51.95
C ALA A 556 5.12 29.20 -52.22
N GLY A 557 5.54 30.48 -52.20
CA GLY A 557 6.94 30.91 -52.11
C GLY A 557 7.29 31.17 -50.67
N CYS A 558 8.56 30.91 -50.30
CA CYS A 558 9.12 31.11 -48.99
C CYS A 558 10.41 31.91 -49.08
N ASP A 559 10.43 33.13 -48.52
CA ASP A 559 11.63 33.89 -48.26
C ASP A 559 12.05 33.67 -46.80
N VAL A 560 13.19 33.06 -46.60
CA VAL A 560 13.67 32.71 -45.23
C VAL A 560 15.12 33.19 -44.99
N ILE A 561 15.35 33.63 -43.77
CA ILE A 561 16.70 34.01 -43.29
C ILE A 561 17.11 33.01 -42.20
N PHE A 562 18.01 32.10 -42.55
CA PHE A 562 18.61 31.15 -41.64
C PHE A 562 19.86 31.76 -40.97
N CYS A 563 20.15 31.27 -39.74
CA CYS A 563 21.36 31.60 -39.02
C CYS A 563 21.93 30.35 -38.37
N LYS A 564 23.20 30.04 -38.66
CA LYS A 564 23.97 28.95 -38.01
C LYS A 564 25.37 29.50 -37.63
N ASP A 565 25.77 29.32 -36.40
CA ASP A 565 27.09 29.78 -35.87
C ASP A 565 27.37 31.26 -36.15
N GLY A 566 26.34 32.11 -36.14
CA GLY A 566 26.41 33.54 -36.45
C GLY A 566 26.45 33.88 -37.94
N ILE A 567 26.56 32.89 -38.83
CA ILE A 567 26.50 33.06 -40.28
C ILE A 567 25.05 33.12 -40.73
N VAL A 568 24.69 34.13 -41.47
CA VAL A 568 23.35 34.42 -41.94
C VAL A 568 23.26 34.16 -43.45
N ALA A 569 22.26 33.41 -43.89
CA ALA A 569 21.96 33.17 -45.28
C ALA A 569 20.46 33.46 -45.55
N GLN A 570 20.18 34.15 -46.68
CA GLN A 570 18.83 34.38 -47.16
C GLN A 570 18.58 33.51 -48.37
N LEU A 571 17.47 32.78 -48.36
CA LEU A 571 17.04 31.90 -49.45
C LEU A 571 15.60 32.16 -49.83
N HIS A 572 15.32 31.92 -51.12
CA HIS A 572 13.97 31.89 -51.68
C HIS A 572 13.73 30.51 -52.28
N GLN A 573 12.66 29.81 -51.86
CA GLN A 573 12.25 28.53 -52.43
C GLN A 573 10.73 28.45 -52.58
N THR A 574 10.29 27.53 -53.40
CA THR A 574 8.86 27.31 -53.67
C THR A 574 8.47 25.88 -53.27
N GLY A 575 7.18 25.67 -53.03
CA GLY A 575 6.64 24.35 -52.68
C GLY A 575 5.12 24.29 -52.85
N ASN A 576 4.55 23.10 -52.65
CA ASN A 576 3.09 22.88 -52.75
C ASN A 576 2.27 23.65 -51.69
N GLY A 577 2.94 24.13 -50.64
CA GLY A 577 2.40 24.96 -49.57
C GLY A 577 3.51 25.53 -48.71
N SER A 578 3.18 26.34 -47.70
CA SER A 578 4.14 27.08 -46.89
C SER A 578 5.17 26.16 -46.21
N LEU A 579 4.74 25.01 -45.64
CA LEU A 579 5.64 24.08 -44.98
C LEU A 579 6.59 23.36 -45.95
N ASP A 580 6.09 23.01 -47.14
CA ASP A 580 6.89 22.37 -48.20
C ASP A 580 7.91 23.36 -48.78
N ALA A 581 7.51 24.63 -49.05
CA ALA A 581 8.42 25.68 -49.50
C ALA A 581 9.55 25.92 -48.47
N PHE A 582 9.22 25.96 -47.17
CA PHE A 582 10.21 26.06 -46.09
C PHE A 582 11.12 24.84 -45.99
N SER A 583 10.56 23.64 -46.17
CA SER A 583 11.33 22.40 -46.20
C SER A 583 12.36 22.38 -47.35
N ASN A 584 11.94 22.83 -48.53
CA ASN A 584 12.83 22.96 -49.69
C ASN A 584 13.96 23.98 -49.44
N ALA A 585 13.63 25.11 -48.79
CA ALA A 585 14.64 26.09 -48.39
C ALA A 585 15.63 25.55 -47.36
N LEU A 586 15.16 24.74 -46.43
CA LEU A 586 16.02 24.12 -45.41
C LEU A 586 16.94 23.05 -46.02
N LYS A 587 16.44 22.24 -46.96
CA LYS A 587 17.25 21.27 -47.72
C LYS A 587 18.31 21.98 -48.56
N ASP A 588 17.97 23.05 -49.24
CA ASP A 588 18.91 23.84 -50.05
C ASP A 588 19.98 24.50 -49.20
N TYR A 589 19.56 25.04 -48.04
CA TYR A 589 20.51 25.67 -47.09
C TYR A 589 21.52 24.67 -46.53
N THR A 590 21.10 23.47 -46.23
CA THR A 590 21.92 22.48 -45.50
C THR A 590 22.58 21.44 -46.39
N GLY A 591 22.11 21.29 -47.65
CA GLY A 591 22.54 20.21 -48.55
C GLY A 591 22.10 18.82 -48.11
N VAL A 592 21.19 18.72 -47.13
CA VAL A 592 20.73 17.45 -46.57
C VAL A 592 19.33 17.14 -47.05
N ASP A 593 19.15 15.91 -47.56
CA ASP A 593 17.83 15.42 -47.97
C ASP A 593 17.17 14.59 -46.86
N TYR A 594 15.86 14.77 -46.73
CA TYR A 594 14.99 14.05 -45.80
C TYR A 594 13.56 13.99 -46.33
N THR A 595 12.76 13.10 -45.81
CA THR A 595 11.34 13.01 -46.14
C THR A 595 10.49 13.38 -44.93
N LEU A 596 9.53 14.31 -45.09
CA LEU A 596 8.53 14.60 -44.07
C LEU A 596 7.49 13.45 -44.08
N LYS A 597 7.46 12.63 -43.03
CA LYS A 597 6.59 11.45 -42.90
C LYS A 597 5.36 11.70 -42.04
N VAL A 598 5.49 12.55 -41.04
CA VAL A 598 4.40 12.85 -40.10
C VAL A 598 4.28 14.33 -39.93
N TYR A 599 3.05 14.81 -40.07
CA TYR A 599 2.63 16.16 -39.69
C TYR A 599 1.28 16.08 -39.02
N THR A 600 1.16 16.60 -37.80
CA THR A 600 -0.10 16.76 -37.09
C THR A 600 -0.09 18.07 -36.32
N GLU A 601 -1.25 18.66 -36.10
CA GLU A 601 -1.41 19.92 -35.39
C GLU A 601 -2.70 19.92 -34.59
N HIS A 602 -2.73 20.70 -33.52
CA HIS A 602 -3.92 20.97 -32.73
C HIS A 602 -3.79 22.29 -31.95
N SER A 603 -4.86 22.77 -31.35
CA SER A 603 -4.83 23.94 -30.48
C SER A 603 -4.69 23.54 -29.01
N LEU A 604 -3.81 24.23 -28.26
CA LEU A 604 -3.81 24.19 -26.79
C LEU A 604 -4.91 25.12 -26.28
N GLN A 605 -5.84 24.57 -25.50
CA GLN A 605 -6.86 25.38 -24.83
C GLN A 605 -6.23 26.09 -23.64
N GLN A 606 -6.10 27.41 -23.71
CA GLN A 606 -5.78 28.24 -22.55
C GLN A 606 -7.08 28.81 -21.96
N LYS A 607 -7.09 28.96 -20.61
CA LYS A 607 -8.23 29.52 -19.84
C LYS A 607 -8.58 30.98 -20.22
N ASN A 608 -7.75 31.66 -21.00
CA ASN A 608 -7.94 33.03 -21.48
C ASN A 608 -7.93 33.07 -23.00
N SER A 609 -8.52 34.08 -23.61
CA SER A 609 -8.90 34.27 -25.01
C SER A 609 -7.80 34.14 -26.09
N GLY A 610 -6.61 33.61 -25.79
CA GLY A 610 -5.53 33.35 -26.75
C GLY A 610 -5.33 31.85 -26.94
N SER A 611 -5.69 31.31 -28.11
CA SER A 611 -5.40 29.94 -28.52
C SER A 611 -3.94 29.85 -29.01
N THR A 612 -3.15 28.90 -28.51
CA THR A 612 -1.83 28.58 -29.04
C THR A 612 -1.91 27.32 -29.88
N ALA A 613 -1.36 27.36 -31.09
CA ALA A 613 -1.28 26.19 -31.99
C ALA A 613 -0.01 25.39 -31.64
N VAL A 614 -0.12 24.08 -31.72
CA VAL A 614 1.01 23.15 -31.62
C VAL A 614 1.05 22.24 -32.81
N ALA A 615 2.22 22.10 -33.42
CA ALA A 615 2.49 21.18 -34.51
C ALA A 615 3.57 20.18 -34.14
N TYR A 616 3.48 18.99 -34.72
CA TYR A 616 4.46 17.91 -34.57
C TYR A 616 4.93 17.45 -35.94
N VAL A 617 6.22 17.33 -36.11
CA VAL A 617 6.84 16.87 -37.36
C VAL A 617 7.73 15.68 -37.08
N GLY A 618 7.59 14.65 -37.93
CA GLY A 618 8.51 13.54 -38.05
C GLY A 618 9.18 13.54 -39.42
N ILE A 619 10.50 13.66 -39.46
CA ILE A 619 11.30 13.50 -40.68
C ILE A 619 12.01 12.17 -40.69
N GLU A 620 12.10 11.54 -41.87
CA GLU A 620 12.87 10.33 -42.09
C GLU A 620 14.11 10.68 -42.95
N THR A 621 15.27 10.36 -42.42
CA THR A 621 16.56 10.58 -43.08
C THR A 621 16.91 9.41 -44.03
N VAL A 622 17.92 9.55 -44.84
CA VAL A 622 18.31 8.59 -45.89
C VAL A 622 18.65 7.20 -45.31
N ASP A 623 19.10 7.15 -44.06
CA ASP A 623 19.36 5.90 -43.32
C ASP A 623 18.09 5.23 -42.74
N GLY A 624 16.91 5.81 -42.95
CA GLY A 624 15.62 5.29 -42.50
C GLY A 624 15.26 5.60 -41.06
N LYS A 625 16.04 6.42 -40.36
CA LYS A 625 15.73 6.86 -39.00
C LYS A 625 14.73 7.99 -38.96
N MET A 626 13.92 8.00 -37.91
CA MET A 626 12.91 9.01 -37.64
C MET A 626 13.40 9.99 -36.59
N HIS A 627 13.38 11.28 -36.93
CA HIS A 627 13.68 12.37 -35.99
C HIS A 627 12.45 13.23 -35.80
N TRP A 628 12.21 13.63 -34.55
CA TRP A 628 10.97 14.28 -34.13
C TRP A 628 11.21 15.72 -33.66
N GLY A 629 10.25 16.59 -33.94
CA GLY A 629 10.20 17.95 -33.43
C GLY A 629 8.78 18.41 -33.16
N ALA A 630 8.63 19.34 -32.25
CA ALA A 630 7.39 20.03 -31.94
C ALA A 630 7.60 21.53 -32.03
N GLY A 631 6.56 22.24 -32.45
CA GLY A 631 6.57 23.70 -32.53
C GLY A 631 5.29 24.28 -31.95
N SER A 632 5.41 25.38 -31.22
CA SER A 632 4.26 26.09 -30.64
C SER A 632 4.36 27.56 -30.95
N ASP A 633 3.28 28.12 -31.48
CA ASP A 633 3.12 29.57 -31.78
C ASP A 633 1.62 29.92 -31.81
N THR A 634 1.29 31.21 -31.75
CA THR A 634 -0.09 31.68 -31.98
C THR A 634 -0.53 31.57 -33.46
N ASP A 635 0.45 31.46 -34.36
CA ASP A 635 0.25 31.22 -35.79
C ASP A 635 0.58 29.75 -36.12
N ILE A 636 -0.40 29.02 -36.67
CA ILE A 636 -0.27 27.60 -36.98
C ILE A 636 0.83 27.30 -38.00
N THR A 637 1.05 28.20 -38.96
CA THR A 637 2.12 28.07 -39.95
C THR A 637 3.50 28.19 -39.28
N LYS A 638 3.63 29.11 -38.36
CA LYS A 638 4.87 29.25 -37.57
C LYS A 638 5.09 28.05 -36.65
N ALA A 639 4.03 27.54 -36.02
CA ALA A 639 4.13 26.32 -35.21
C ALA A 639 4.65 25.14 -36.06
N GLY A 640 4.16 24.99 -37.31
CA GLY A 640 4.65 23.97 -38.25
C GLY A 640 6.12 24.15 -38.62
N ILE A 641 6.55 25.39 -38.86
CA ILE A 641 7.96 25.72 -39.15
C ILE A 641 8.86 25.41 -37.96
N HIS A 642 8.46 25.82 -36.76
CA HIS A 642 9.19 25.50 -35.51
C HIS A 642 9.29 24.01 -35.29
N ALA A 643 8.23 23.25 -35.58
CA ALA A 643 8.25 21.78 -35.46
C ALA A 643 9.21 21.13 -36.46
N LEU A 644 9.20 21.57 -37.74
CA LEU A 644 10.13 21.06 -38.75
C LEU A 644 11.59 21.42 -38.41
N LEU A 645 11.83 22.67 -38.05
CA LEU A 645 13.15 23.11 -37.64
C LEU A 645 13.67 22.34 -36.41
N SER A 646 12.80 22.09 -35.42
CA SER A 646 13.13 21.29 -34.25
C SER A 646 13.50 19.85 -34.65
N ALA A 647 12.73 19.20 -35.52
CA ALA A 647 13.02 17.85 -35.99
C ALA A 647 14.36 17.78 -36.75
N PHE A 648 14.65 18.79 -37.56
CA PHE A 648 15.89 18.88 -38.28
C PHE A 648 17.10 19.18 -37.38
N ASN A 649 16.95 20.09 -36.42
CA ASN A 649 18.01 20.39 -35.45
C ASN A 649 18.33 19.16 -34.58
N ASN A 650 17.34 18.38 -34.17
CA ASN A 650 17.55 17.13 -33.47
C ASN A 650 18.34 16.13 -34.33
N PHE A 651 18.00 16.02 -35.61
CA PHE A 651 18.75 15.15 -36.53
C PHE A 651 20.23 15.52 -36.63
N ILE A 652 20.56 16.81 -36.79
CA ILE A 652 21.96 17.22 -36.99
C ILE A 652 22.77 17.28 -35.69
N THR A 653 22.16 17.10 -34.53
CA THR A 653 22.80 17.06 -33.19
C THR A 653 22.96 15.65 -32.64
N GLU A 654 22.20 14.66 -33.13
CA GLU A 654 22.38 13.24 -32.88
C GLU A 654 23.53 12.66 -33.73
#